data_a10196f1d13d672b0ac14e8d46ecd732
#
_entry.id   a10196f1d13d672b0ac14e8d46ecd732
#
_cell.length_a   1.000
_cell.length_b   1.000
_cell.length_c   1.000
_cell.angle_alpha   90.00
_cell.angle_beta   90.00
_cell.angle_gamma   90.00
#
_symmetry.space_group_name_H-M   'P 1'
#
loop_
_entity.id
_entity.type
_entity.pdbx_description
1 polymer ?
#
loop_
_entity_poly.entity_id
_entity_poly.type
_entity_poly.pdbx_seq_one_letter_code
_entity_poly.pdbx_strand_id
1 'polypeptide(L)'
;EIAQCLVGSEMCIRDRICTWKLNDHDGYGQATSKDLINWTSQKYPRTTPDFDGVRVKAIVAGEEQKGNINRVVWTLVDGLDKNYGWNQYRNSLHGERPIQDGERFAGLKPVKATVTVQPEGAKAISDVLLGAFFEDINYSADGGLYAELIQNRDFEYAPSDREGDKNWNSTHSWALKGEKTTFTIDTTDPIHINNPHYAVLNVEQPGAALENTGFDGIALNTGEKYDFSIFARVPQGKSNKLQVRLVDGKGNVCGETSLTVSSRQWKTYKAVITAKATADTHLEIIPQSVGELNLDMISLFPQNTFKGRKNGLRKDLAQVLADIHPRFIRFPGGCVAHGDGLKNIYQWKNTVGPLEARKAQRNLWGYHQSMGLGYFEYFQFCEDIGAEPLPVLAAGVPCQNSACHGDLRGGQQGGIPMSEMGAYIQDILDLIEWANGDAKKTKWGKVRAEAGHPKPFNLKYIGIGNEDLITDIFEERFTMIFNAIKEKYPEMIVVGTVGPFNEGTDYVEGWKLADKLGIPMVDEHYYQTPGWFLNNQDFYDKYDRSKKTKVYLGEYATHIPGRKANIETALTEALYLAALERNGDVVHMTSYAPLLAKEGHTQWNPDLIYFNNREVKPTTGYYVQKLYGQNAGNEYLPSKITLDNRDDQVRKRIAASIVRDSASGDVIVKLVNLLPVEVNTNVDLSGIGAIQSSAKRTVLTGKPADTPLPVEDTMEVAEKFDYQLPAYSFTVIRIKKANEK
;
A
#
# COMPACT_ATOMS: atom_id res chain seq x y z
N GLU A 1 6.48 -22.09 -12.71
CA GLU A 1 6.70 -23.36 -13.44
C GLU A 1 5.86 -24.47 -12.80
N ILE A 2 4.63 -24.53 -13.23
CA ILE A 2 3.68 -25.55 -12.80
C ILE A 2 3.80 -26.73 -13.72
N ALA A 3 3.75 -27.89 -13.13
CA ALA A 3 3.51 -29.18 -13.70
C ALA A 3 4.73 -30.06 -13.95
N GLN A 4 5.12 -30.69 -12.91
CA GLN A 4 5.65 -32.02 -13.06
C GLN A 4 4.74 -32.97 -12.29
N CYS A 5 4.01 -33.78 -13.04
CA CYS A 5 3.31 -35.00 -12.66
C CYS A 5 1.83 -34.92 -12.31
N LEU A 6 1.02 -35.27 -13.30
CA LEU A 6 -0.31 -35.83 -13.07
C LEU A 6 -0.17 -37.33 -12.89
N VAL A 7 -0.47 -37.85 -11.72
CA VAL A 7 -0.57 -39.27 -11.44
C VAL A 7 -2.04 -39.64 -11.23
N GLY A 8 -2.58 -40.53 -12.03
CA GLY A 8 -3.91 -41.07 -11.87
C GLY A 8 -4.10 -42.42 -12.51
N SER A 9 -4.35 -43.46 -11.73
CA SER A 9 -4.87 -44.71 -12.19
C SER A 9 -6.37 -44.80 -11.97
N GLU A 10 -7.06 -45.14 -13.06
CA GLU A 10 -8.39 -45.72 -13.19
C GLU A 10 -9.66 -44.95 -12.89
N MET A 11 -10.44 -44.89 -13.97
CA MET A 11 -11.89 -44.76 -14.12
C MET A 11 -12.69 -43.64 -13.38
N CYS A 12 -13.22 -42.81 -14.21
CA CYS A 12 -14.51 -42.09 -14.18
C CYS A 12 -15.02 -41.34 -12.92
N ILE A 13 -14.44 -41.51 -11.73
CA ILE A 13 -14.98 -40.92 -10.50
C ILE A 13 -13.89 -40.38 -9.55
N ARG A 14 -12.58 -40.50 -9.89
CA ARG A 14 -11.51 -40.12 -8.97
C ARG A 14 -10.87 -38.78 -9.28
N ASP A 15 -10.54 -38.05 -8.23
CA ASP A 15 -9.77 -36.83 -8.27
C ASP A 15 -8.41 -37.08 -8.91
N ARG A 16 -7.95 -36.17 -9.74
CA ARG A 16 -6.60 -36.16 -10.30
C ARG A 16 -5.69 -35.43 -9.35
N ILE A 17 -4.54 -36.00 -9.04
CA ILE A 17 -3.57 -35.42 -8.11
C ILE A 17 -2.43 -34.83 -8.93
N CYS A 18 -2.17 -33.56 -8.78
CA CYS A 18 -0.96 -32.91 -9.24
C CYS A 18 0.02 -32.86 -8.06
N THR A 19 1.23 -33.40 -8.27
CA THR A 19 2.29 -33.35 -7.28
C THR A 19 3.54 -32.75 -7.92
N TRP A 20 4.19 -31.84 -7.21
CA TRP A 20 5.41 -31.20 -7.67
C TRP A 20 6.46 -31.19 -6.56
N LYS A 21 7.74 -31.17 -6.97
CA LYS A 21 8.85 -30.99 -6.05
C LYS A 21 9.00 -29.49 -5.77
N LEU A 22 9.25 -29.12 -4.51
CA LEU A 22 9.56 -27.75 -4.15
C LEU A 22 10.95 -27.36 -4.65
N ASN A 23 11.13 -26.09 -5.06
CA ASN A 23 12.33 -25.68 -5.79
C ASN A 23 13.59 -25.67 -4.93
N ASP A 24 13.49 -25.27 -3.68
CA ASP A 24 14.65 -24.88 -2.87
C ASP A 24 14.89 -25.76 -1.63
N HIS A 25 14.09 -26.80 -1.43
CA HIS A 25 14.28 -27.74 -0.34
C HIS A 25 13.62 -29.11 -0.62
N ASP A 26 13.96 -30.11 0.15
CA ASP A 26 13.32 -31.42 0.06
C ASP A 26 11.89 -31.35 0.59
N GLY A 27 10.95 -31.38 -0.32
CA GLY A 27 9.53 -31.31 -0.03
C GLY A 27 8.70 -31.40 -1.30
N TYR A 28 7.40 -31.59 -1.12
CA TYR A 28 6.44 -31.74 -2.22
C TYR A 28 5.19 -30.92 -1.95
N GLY A 29 4.62 -30.35 -3.01
CA GLY A 29 3.29 -29.79 -3.02
C GLY A 29 2.32 -30.72 -3.73
N GLN A 30 1.04 -30.68 -3.33
CA GLN A 30 -0.04 -31.44 -3.96
C GLN A 30 -1.31 -30.60 -4.08
N ALA A 31 -2.04 -30.80 -5.18
CA ALA A 31 -3.41 -30.31 -5.36
C ALA A 31 -4.22 -31.37 -6.12
N THR A 32 -5.54 -31.37 -5.97
CA THR A 32 -6.43 -32.32 -6.63
C THR A 32 -7.47 -31.59 -7.49
N SER A 33 -7.91 -32.23 -8.57
CA SER A 33 -8.94 -31.70 -9.46
C SER A 33 -9.82 -32.83 -10.02
N LYS A 34 -11.11 -32.55 -10.21
CA LYS A 34 -12.06 -33.44 -10.87
C LYS A 34 -12.18 -33.18 -12.36
N ASP A 35 -11.92 -31.95 -12.78
CA ASP A 35 -12.16 -31.44 -14.14
C ASP A 35 -10.91 -30.88 -14.84
N LEU A 36 -9.75 -30.86 -14.15
CA LEU A 36 -8.48 -30.27 -14.61
C LEU A 36 -8.54 -28.74 -14.79
N ILE A 37 -9.64 -28.12 -14.43
CA ILE A 37 -9.86 -26.65 -14.48
C ILE A 37 -9.84 -26.08 -13.06
N ASN A 38 -10.64 -26.67 -12.18
CA ASN A 38 -10.77 -26.26 -10.79
C ASN A 38 -9.90 -27.16 -9.90
N TRP A 39 -8.99 -26.58 -9.18
CA TRP A 39 -8.05 -27.27 -8.31
C TRP A 39 -8.32 -26.94 -6.84
N THR A 40 -8.06 -27.89 -5.95
CA THR A 40 -8.07 -27.65 -4.50
C THR A 40 -6.91 -26.73 -4.11
N SER A 41 -6.97 -26.17 -2.91
CA SER A 41 -5.83 -25.49 -2.29
C SER A 41 -4.60 -26.39 -2.23
N GLN A 42 -3.42 -25.76 -2.24
CA GLN A 42 -2.14 -26.45 -2.16
C GLN A 42 -1.96 -27.05 -0.76
N LYS A 43 -1.48 -28.29 -0.72
CA LYS A 43 -1.08 -28.98 0.52
C LYS A 43 0.39 -29.35 0.42
N TYR A 44 1.08 -29.32 1.55
CA TYR A 44 2.49 -29.64 1.64
C TYR A 44 2.67 -30.92 2.49
N PRO A 45 2.57 -32.13 1.87
CA PRO A 45 2.67 -33.40 2.59
C PRO A 45 4.02 -33.55 3.28
N ARG A 46 4.00 -34.07 4.50
CA ARG A 46 5.21 -34.32 5.32
C ARG A 46 6.00 -35.54 4.88
N THR A 47 5.39 -36.39 4.07
CA THR A 47 5.99 -37.63 3.53
C THR A 47 6.12 -37.48 2.03
N THR A 48 7.15 -38.15 1.46
CA THR A 48 7.33 -38.23 0.01
C THR A 48 6.11 -38.87 -0.64
N PRO A 49 5.42 -38.17 -1.56
CA PRO A 49 4.33 -38.73 -2.33
C PRO A 49 4.86 -39.85 -3.25
N ASP A 50 4.02 -40.84 -3.52
CA ASP A 50 4.32 -41.85 -4.51
C ASP A 50 4.21 -41.25 -5.92
N PHE A 51 5.27 -41.35 -6.71
CA PHE A 51 5.35 -40.82 -8.07
C PHE A 51 5.26 -41.95 -9.09
N ASP A 52 4.11 -42.50 -9.33
CA ASP A 52 3.85 -43.50 -10.37
C ASP A 52 3.64 -42.85 -11.75
N GLY A 53 4.57 -42.10 -12.23
CA GLY A 53 4.43 -41.43 -13.53
C GLY A 53 5.55 -41.72 -14.52
N VAL A 54 5.21 -42.29 -15.67
CA VAL A 54 6.16 -42.41 -16.80
C VAL A 54 6.31 -41.00 -17.44
N ARG A 55 7.48 -40.42 -17.31
CA ARG A 55 7.81 -39.20 -18.03
C ARG A 55 8.05 -39.48 -19.50
N VAL A 56 7.33 -38.82 -20.36
CA VAL A 56 7.49 -38.92 -21.80
C VAL A 56 7.93 -37.57 -22.40
N LYS A 57 8.58 -37.65 -23.52
CA LYS A 57 8.87 -36.51 -24.37
C LYS A 57 7.90 -36.52 -25.55
N ALA A 58 7.28 -35.42 -25.84
CA ALA A 58 6.40 -35.23 -26.99
C ALA A 58 6.69 -33.88 -27.67
N ILE A 59 6.51 -33.83 -28.98
CA ILE A 59 6.56 -32.58 -29.72
C ILE A 59 5.14 -31.98 -29.72
N VAL A 60 4.99 -30.82 -29.08
CA VAL A 60 3.71 -30.10 -29.02
C VAL A 60 3.94 -28.73 -29.63
N ALA A 61 3.17 -28.36 -30.66
CA ALA A 61 3.31 -27.11 -31.38
C ALA A 61 4.75 -26.82 -31.92
N GLY A 62 5.47 -27.88 -32.27
CA GLY A 62 6.84 -27.79 -32.82
C GLY A 62 7.96 -27.77 -31.77
N GLU A 63 7.63 -27.78 -30.47
CA GLU A 63 8.61 -27.80 -29.37
C GLU A 63 8.59 -29.10 -28.59
N GLU A 64 9.79 -29.58 -28.17
CA GLU A 64 9.89 -30.74 -27.29
C GLU A 64 9.36 -30.41 -25.89
N GLN A 65 8.29 -31.06 -25.49
CA GLN A 65 7.72 -30.99 -24.15
C GLN A 65 7.99 -32.26 -23.37
N LYS A 66 8.26 -32.13 -22.07
CA LYS A 66 8.40 -33.25 -21.15
C LYS A 66 7.19 -33.27 -20.22
N GLY A 67 6.56 -34.42 -20.05
CA GLY A 67 5.38 -34.54 -19.21
C GLY A 67 4.95 -35.96 -18.98
N ASN A 68 3.79 -36.15 -18.39
CA ASN A 68 3.15 -37.43 -18.18
C ASN A 68 1.98 -37.61 -19.15
N ILE A 69 1.70 -38.83 -19.54
CA ILE A 69 0.52 -39.16 -20.34
C ILE A 69 -0.54 -39.70 -19.41
N ASN A 70 -1.72 -39.03 -19.46
CA ASN A 70 -2.91 -39.47 -18.74
C ASN A 70 -4.02 -39.76 -19.73
N ARG A 71 -4.70 -40.89 -19.51
CA ARG A 71 -5.94 -41.20 -20.27
C ARG A 71 -7.11 -40.54 -19.56
N VAL A 72 -7.84 -39.68 -20.29
CA VAL A 72 -9.01 -38.96 -19.78
C VAL A 72 -10.23 -39.22 -20.66
N VAL A 73 -11.41 -39.04 -20.11
CA VAL A 73 -12.67 -39.13 -20.88
C VAL A 73 -12.86 -37.87 -21.74
N TRP A 74 -13.52 -38.04 -22.89
CA TRP A 74 -13.74 -36.92 -23.83
C TRP A 74 -14.48 -35.73 -23.22
N THR A 75 -15.37 -35.96 -22.27
CA THR A 75 -16.09 -34.87 -21.56
C THR A 75 -15.14 -33.93 -20.83
N LEU A 76 -13.96 -34.38 -20.37
CA LEU A 76 -12.93 -33.51 -19.80
C LEU A 76 -12.21 -32.71 -20.88
N VAL A 77 -11.92 -33.33 -22.04
CA VAL A 77 -11.32 -32.63 -23.19
C VAL A 77 -12.26 -31.55 -23.68
N ASP A 78 -13.54 -31.86 -23.86
CA ASP A 78 -14.57 -30.89 -24.24
C ASP A 78 -14.69 -29.76 -23.21
N GLY A 79 -14.57 -30.08 -21.91
CA GLY A 79 -14.58 -29.10 -20.84
C GLY A 79 -13.40 -28.14 -20.91
N LEU A 80 -12.20 -28.67 -21.15
CA LEU A 80 -10.99 -27.87 -21.32
C LEU A 80 -11.06 -26.97 -22.57
N ASP A 81 -11.53 -27.52 -23.71
CA ASP A 81 -11.69 -26.75 -24.95
C ASP A 81 -12.72 -25.60 -24.79
N LYS A 82 -13.86 -25.89 -24.20
CA LYS A 82 -14.86 -24.85 -23.88
C LYS A 82 -14.31 -23.79 -22.94
N ASN A 83 -13.58 -24.18 -21.90
CA ASN A 83 -12.96 -23.25 -20.98
C ASN A 83 -11.88 -22.40 -21.70
N TYR A 84 -11.10 -23.00 -22.58
CA TYR A 84 -10.15 -22.24 -23.40
C TYR A 84 -10.86 -21.22 -24.30
N GLY A 85 -11.88 -21.61 -25.04
CA GLY A 85 -12.66 -20.73 -25.89
C GLY A 85 -13.31 -19.59 -25.12
N TRP A 86 -13.87 -19.90 -23.94
CA TRP A 86 -14.42 -18.88 -23.04
C TRP A 86 -13.36 -17.88 -22.56
N ASN A 87 -12.19 -18.37 -22.18
CA ASN A 87 -11.07 -17.52 -21.75
C ASN A 87 -10.57 -16.63 -22.89
N GLN A 88 -10.47 -17.14 -24.11
CA GLN A 88 -10.11 -16.34 -25.29
C GLN A 88 -11.12 -15.19 -25.52
N TYR A 89 -12.42 -15.49 -25.47
CA TYR A 89 -13.47 -14.49 -25.60
C TYR A 89 -13.37 -13.43 -24.46
N ARG A 90 -13.25 -13.87 -23.24
CA ARG A 90 -13.12 -13.00 -22.06
C ARG A 90 -11.87 -12.09 -22.18
N ASN A 91 -10.73 -12.64 -22.60
CA ASN A 91 -9.50 -11.88 -22.81
C ASN A 91 -9.65 -10.83 -23.92
N SER A 92 -10.45 -11.11 -24.96
CA SER A 92 -10.72 -10.10 -25.99
C SER A 92 -11.51 -8.90 -25.45
N LEU A 93 -12.47 -9.13 -24.56
CA LEU A 93 -13.21 -8.07 -23.86
C LEU A 93 -12.29 -7.28 -22.91
N HIS A 94 -11.45 -7.98 -22.16
CA HIS A 94 -10.47 -7.36 -21.25
C HIS A 94 -9.40 -6.56 -21.99
N GLY A 95 -9.14 -6.85 -23.26
CA GLY A 95 -8.24 -6.11 -24.12
C GLY A 95 -8.80 -4.76 -24.62
N GLU A 96 -10.07 -4.46 -24.39
CA GLU A 96 -10.66 -3.18 -24.77
C GLU A 96 -10.03 -2.00 -24.01
N ARG A 97 -9.81 -0.89 -24.71
CA ARG A 97 -9.23 0.31 -24.13
C ARG A 97 -9.93 1.59 -24.58
N PRO A 98 -10.19 2.57 -23.69
CA PRO A 98 -10.77 3.87 -24.04
C PRO A 98 -9.98 4.66 -25.08
N ILE A 99 -8.66 4.49 -25.17
CA ILE A 99 -7.84 5.16 -26.20
C ILE A 99 -8.22 4.73 -27.63
N GLN A 100 -8.82 3.55 -27.80
CA GLN A 100 -9.29 3.03 -29.09
C GLN A 100 -10.73 3.49 -29.40
N ASP A 101 -11.41 4.12 -28.45
CA ASP A 101 -12.83 4.42 -28.59
C ASP A 101 -13.12 5.53 -29.59
N GLY A 102 -12.15 6.40 -29.88
CA GLY A 102 -12.25 7.36 -30.99
C GLY A 102 -12.48 6.70 -32.35
N GLU A 103 -11.84 5.56 -32.60
CA GLU A 103 -12.03 4.75 -33.82
C GLU A 103 -13.25 3.83 -33.70
N ARG A 104 -13.40 3.14 -32.54
CA ARG A 104 -14.54 2.23 -32.27
C ARG A 104 -15.88 2.94 -32.43
N PHE A 105 -15.96 4.19 -32.03
CA PHE A 105 -17.17 5.01 -32.08
C PHE A 105 -17.09 6.18 -33.06
N ALA A 106 -16.30 6.07 -34.16
CA ALA A 106 -16.09 7.15 -35.13
C ALA A 106 -17.38 7.76 -35.70
N GLY A 107 -18.47 6.98 -35.75
CA GLY A 107 -19.77 7.45 -36.23
C GLY A 107 -20.77 7.80 -35.13
N LEU A 108 -20.38 7.72 -33.86
CA LEU A 108 -21.28 7.98 -32.74
C LEU A 108 -21.59 9.47 -32.63
N LYS A 109 -22.88 9.80 -32.63
CA LYS A 109 -23.35 11.16 -32.34
C LYS A 109 -23.46 11.38 -30.84
N PRO A 110 -23.51 12.65 -30.35
CA PRO A 110 -23.81 12.92 -28.96
C PRO A 110 -25.01 12.14 -28.45
N VAL A 111 -24.84 11.46 -27.33
CA VAL A 111 -25.84 10.58 -26.73
C VAL A 111 -26.74 11.39 -25.81
N LYS A 112 -28.03 11.07 -25.75
CA LYS A 112 -28.93 11.62 -24.74
C LYS A 112 -29.09 10.62 -23.61
N ALA A 113 -28.91 11.09 -22.37
CA ALA A 113 -29.08 10.29 -21.17
C ALA A 113 -30.11 10.94 -20.24
N THR A 114 -30.83 10.09 -19.50
CA THR A 114 -31.61 10.53 -18.33
C THR A 114 -31.10 9.75 -17.13
N VAL A 115 -30.73 10.45 -16.07
CA VAL A 115 -30.34 9.89 -14.77
C VAL A 115 -31.46 10.21 -13.79
N THR A 116 -32.28 9.23 -13.46
CA THR A 116 -33.42 9.41 -12.55
C THR A 116 -33.13 8.74 -11.22
N VAL A 117 -33.13 9.50 -10.13
CA VAL A 117 -32.96 8.98 -8.77
C VAL A 117 -34.22 8.22 -8.35
N GLN A 118 -34.02 7.19 -7.53
CA GLN A 118 -35.10 6.34 -6.97
C GLN A 118 -34.99 6.39 -5.43
N PRO A 119 -35.47 7.46 -4.79
CA PRO A 119 -35.24 7.69 -3.35
C PRO A 119 -35.82 6.59 -2.45
N GLU A 120 -36.87 5.92 -2.87
CA GLU A 120 -37.48 4.79 -2.17
C GLU A 120 -36.55 3.58 -2.02
N GLY A 121 -35.54 3.48 -2.87
CA GLY A 121 -34.48 2.46 -2.83
C GLY A 121 -33.23 2.88 -2.07
N ALA A 122 -33.26 4.04 -1.39
CA ALA A 122 -32.10 4.53 -0.64
C ALA A 122 -31.60 3.51 0.39
N LYS A 123 -30.30 3.35 0.49
CA LYS A 123 -29.68 2.41 1.41
C LYS A 123 -28.42 2.98 2.07
N ALA A 124 -28.22 2.59 3.32
CA ALA A 124 -26.97 2.90 4.02
C ALA A 124 -25.79 2.18 3.34
N ILE A 125 -24.70 2.88 3.20
CA ILE A 125 -23.41 2.34 2.73
C ILE A 125 -22.32 2.68 3.75
N SER A 126 -21.15 2.06 3.59
CA SER A 126 -20.03 2.28 4.48
C SER A 126 -19.60 3.75 4.55
N ASP A 127 -19.42 4.27 5.74
CA ASP A 127 -18.84 5.60 6.01
C ASP A 127 -17.31 5.60 5.95
N VAL A 128 -16.69 4.41 5.86
CA VAL A 128 -15.25 4.20 5.70
C VAL A 128 -14.87 3.65 4.31
N LEU A 129 -15.71 3.84 3.30
CA LEU A 129 -15.52 3.23 1.99
C LEU A 129 -14.18 3.60 1.34
N LEU A 130 -13.77 4.87 1.36
CA LEU A 130 -12.54 5.30 0.70
C LEU A 130 -11.42 5.55 1.71
N GLY A 131 -10.30 4.86 1.55
CA GLY A 131 -9.10 5.02 2.35
C GLY A 131 -7.83 5.13 1.52
N ALA A 132 -6.69 4.97 2.18
CA ALA A 132 -5.39 4.92 1.55
C ALA A 132 -4.61 3.69 2.01
N PHE A 133 -3.84 3.11 1.11
CA PHE A 133 -2.92 2.03 1.39
C PHE A 133 -1.48 2.53 1.30
N PHE A 134 -0.80 2.59 2.42
CA PHE A 134 0.62 2.90 2.49
C PHE A 134 1.44 1.60 2.60
N GLU A 135 2.34 1.40 1.67
CA GLU A 135 3.40 0.41 1.74
C GLU A 135 4.75 1.09 1.64
N ASP A 136 5.73 0.61 2.42
CA ASP A 136 7.12 1.04 2.28
C ASP A 136 7.76 0.36 1.07
N ILE A 137 7.34 0.81 -0.11
CA ILE A 137 7.84 0.47 -1.44
C ILE A 137 8.28 1.75 -2.15
N ASN A 138 9.18 1.67 -3.11
CA ASN A 138 9.60 2.83 -3.91
C ASN A 138 10.18 3.99 -3.07
N TYR A 139 10.83 3.69 -1.93
CA TYR A 139 11.34 4.68 -0.96
C TYR A 139 10.26 5.61 -0.41
N SER A 140 9.07 5.07 -0.13
CA SER A 140 7.95 5.86 0.35
C SER A 140 8.03 6.24 1.84
N ALA A 141 8.77 5.49 2.68
CA ALA A 141 9.02 5.84 4.08
C ALA A 141 10.31 6.64 4.23
N ASP A 142 11.44 5.99 4.42
CA ASP A 142 12.75 6.64 4.52
C ASP A 142 13.13 7.31 3.19
N GLY A 143 13.43 8.60 3.21
CA GLY A 143 13.65 9.40 2.00
C GLY A 143 12.35 9.82 1.29
N GLY A 144 11.18 9.51 1.87
CA GLY A 144 9.85 9.84 1.39
C GLY A 144 9.02 10.56 2.46
N LEU A 145 7.98 9.88 2.96
CA LEU A 145 7.01 10.46 3.90
C LEU A 145 7.63 10.79 5.27
N TYR A 146 8.64 10.04 5.72
CA TYR A 146 9.38 10.34 6.94
C TYR A 146 10.37 11.47 6.69
N ALA A 147 10.32 12.52 7.52
CA ALA A 147 11.05 13.76 7.26
C ALA A 147 12.53 13.74 7.65
N GLU A 148 13.11 12.58 8.00
CA GLU A 148 14.54 12.43 8.22
C GLU A 148 15.33 12.69 6.92
N LEU A 149 16.32 13.57 6.97
CA LEU A 149 17.11 13.96 5.80
C LEU A 149 18.45 13.21 5.70
N ILE A 150 18.89 12.54 6.77
CA ILE A 150 20.15 11.79 6.81
C ILE A 150 19.90 10.33 6.48
N GLN A 151 20.48 9.87 5.39
CA GLN A 151 20.46 8.47 5.02
C GLN A 151 21.48 7.69 5.85
N ASN A 152 21.10 6.47 6.32
CA ASN A 152 21.97 5.63 7.16
C ASN A 152 22.46 6.37 8.42
N ARG A 153 21.56 7.02 9.13
CA ARG A 153 21.83 7.86 10.32
C ARG A 153 22.41 7.07 11.48
N ASP A 154 22.22 5.77 11.50
CA ASP A 154 22.51 4.79 12.56
C ASP A 154 23.59 3.78 12.15
N PHE A 155 24.17 3.92 10.97
CA PHE A 155 25.20 3.02 10.42
C PHE A 155 24.79 1.54 10.32
N GLU A 156 23.48 1.25 10.29
CA GLU A 156 22.93 -0.11 10.29
C GLU A 156 22.69 -0.71 8.88
N TYR A 157 22.99 0.02 7.80
CA TYR A 157 22.91 -0.52 6.44
C TYR A 157 23.82 -1.74 6.27
N ALA A 158 23.34 -2.75 5.55
CA ALA A 158 24.05 -3.99 5.30
C ALA A 158 23.99 -4.39 3.82
N PRO A 159 24.91 -5.21 3.31
CA PRO A 159 24.88 -5.70 1.91
C PRO A 159 23.59 -6.45 1.55
N SER A 160 22.92 -7.03 2.54
CA SER A 160 21.63 -7.72 2.35
C SER A 160 20.44 -6.78 2.14
N ASP A 161 20.61 -5.48 2.38
CA ASP A 161 19.53 -4.51 2.21
C ASP A 161 19.20 -4.25 0.73
N ARG A 162 20.17 -4.51 -0.14
CA ARG A 162 19.98 -4.41 -1.59
C ARG A 162 20.68 -5.55 -2.29
N GLU A 163 19.93 -6.36 -3.01
CA GLU A 163 20.47 -7.49 -3.75
C GLU A 163 21.50 -7.01 -4.79
N GLY A 164 22.68 -7.65 -4.76
CA GLY A 164 23.77 -7.36 -5.69
C GLY A 164 24.51 -6.04 -5.49
N ASP A 165 24.09 -5.19 -4.57
CA ASP A 165 24.79 -3.94 -4.28
C ASP A 165 25.83 -4.13 -3.15
N LYS A 166 27.08 -4.27 -3.54
CA LYS A 166 28.20 -4.44 -2.61
C LYS A 166 28.58 -3.18 -1.84
N ASN A 167 28.01 -2.03 -2.20
CA ASN A 167 28.29 -0.75 -1.55
C ASN A 167 27.34 -0.46 -0.37
N TRP A 168 26.29 -1.25 -0.20
CA TRP A 168 25.40 -1.14 0.94
C TRP A 168 26.02 -1.82 2.16
N ASN A 169 26.63 -1.01 3.00
CA ASN A 169 27.29 -1.40 4.24
C ASN A 169 27.13 -0.29 5.28
N SER A 170 27.65 -0.49 6.48
CA SER A 170 27.53 0.49 7.58
C SER A 170 28.04 1.89 7.27
N THR A 171 28.85 2.06 6.23
CA THR A 171 29.33 3.39 5.79
C THR A 171 28.56 3.95 4.58
N HIS A 172 27.50 3.26 4.13
CA HIS A 172 26.69 3.74 2.99
C HIS A 172 26.20 5.18 3.22
N SER A 173 26.30 6.02 2.20
CA SER A 173 26.04 7.48 2.22
C SER A 173 27.01 8.31 3.07
N TRP A 174 27.99 7.69 3.74
CA TRP A 174 29.01 8.37 4.52
C TRP A 174 30.37 8.29 3.85
N ALA A 175 31.09 9.43 3.81
CA ALA A 175 32.43 9.51 3.29
C ALA A 175 33.25 10.48 4.13
N LEU A 176 34.53 10.12 4.38
CA LEU A 176 35.47 11.03 5.00
C LEU A 176 36.25 11.79 3.91
N LYS A 177 36.26 13.12 3.98
CA LYS A 177 37.03 14.02 3.13
C LYS A 177 38.11 14.74 3.93
N GLY A 178 39.32 14.69 3.45
CA GLY A 178 40.50 15.29 4.09
C GLY A 178 41.47 14.24 4.58
N GLU A 179 42.57 14.72 5.21
CA GLU A 179 43.69 13.90 5.66
C GLU A 179 43.80 13.93 7.19
N LYS A 180 44.64 13.06 7.74
CA LYS A 180 44.96 13.04 9.18
C LYS A 180 43.77 12.79 10.10
N THR A 181 42.75 12.10 9.58
CA THR A 181 41.63 11.57 10.32
C THR A 181 41.28 10.21 9.73
N THR A 182 40.92 9.24 10.56
CA THR A 182 40.40 7.95 10.10
C THR A 182 38.94 7.82 10.48
N PHE A 183 38.18 7.12 9.66
CA PHE A 183 36.79 6.78 9.88
C PHE A 183 36.59 5.26 9.82
N THR A 184 36.12 4.67 10.88
CA THR A 184 35.81 3.23 10.98
C THR A 184 34.49 3.02 11.69
N ILE A 185 33.94 1.82 11.57
CA ILE A 185 32.76 1.38 12.29
C ILE A 185 33.18 0.43 13.41
N ASP A 186 32.62 0.61 14.59
CA ASP A 186 32.81 -0.26 15.75
C ASP A 186 31.42 -0.73 16.30
N THR A 187 31.45 -1.82 17.07
CA THR A 187 30.25 -2.45 17.66
C THR A 187 30.48 -2.85 19.13
N THR A 188 31.62 -2.48 19.72
CA THR A 188 32.05 -2.98 21.04
C THR A 188 31.30 -2.38 22.21
N ASP A 189 30.85 -1.14 22.09
CA ASP A 189 30.10 -0.43 23.14
C ASP A 189 29.01 0.47 22.51
N PRO A 190 27.99 -0.14 21.93
CA PRO A 190 26.97 0.58 21.18
C PRO A 190 26.02 1.38 22.09
N ILE A 191 25.28 2.29 21.48
CA ILE A 191 24.22 3.07 22.13
C ILE A 191 23.05 2.17 22.60
N HIS A 192 22.71 1.15 21.82
CA HIS A 192 21.66 0.17 22.13
C HIS A 192 21.94 -1.16 21.42
N ILE A 193 21.47 -2.28 21.99
CA ILE A 193 21.66 -3.62 21.41
C ILE A 193 21.00 -3.78 20.02
N ASN A 194 19.93 -3.04 19.74
CA ASN A 194 19.27 -3.04 18.45
C ASN A 194 19.91 -2.09 17.43
N ASN A 195 20.88 -1.29 17.87
CA ASN A 195 21.63 -0.33 17.08
C ASN A 195 23.12 -0.51 17.40
N PRO A 196 23.73 -1.62 16.95
CA PRO A 196 25.07 -2.01 17.37
C PRO A 196 26.20 -1.26 16.69
N HIS A 197 25.99 -0.64 15.54
CA HIS A 197 27.05 0.00 14.77
C HIS A 197 27.16 1.49 15.12
N TYR A 198 28.37 2.00 15.23
CA TYR A 198 28.62 3.43 15.38
C TYR A 198 29.94 3.85 14.70
N ALA A 199 30.03 5.12 14.31
CA ALA A 199 31.21 5.69 13.69
C ALA A 199 32.29 6.04 14.74
N VAL A 200 33.53 5.70 14.45
CA VAL A 200 34.71 6.10 15.20
C VAL A 200 35.60 6.99 14.31
N LEU A 201 35.80 8.23 14.73
CA LEU A 201 36.73 9.16 14.10
C LEU A 201 37.97 9.29 14.99
N ASN A 202 39.14 8.94 14.46
CA ASN A 202 40.42 9.22 15.10
C ASN A 202 41.08 10.43 14.42
N VAL A 203 41.02 11.57 15.08
CA VAL A 203 41.51 12.86 14.58
C VAL A 203 42.92 13.11 15.01
N GLU A 204 43.88 13.00 14.09
CA GLU A 204 45.29 13.38 14.33
C GLU A 204 45.51 14.89 14.10
N GLN A 205 44.73 15.46 13.16
CA GLN A 205 44.71 16.89 12.86
C GLN A 205 43.30 17.32 12.45
N PRO A 206 42.79 18.44 13.00
CA PRO A 206 41.50 18.99 12.62
C PRO A 206 41.44 19.38 11.14
N GLY A 207 40.23 19.34 10.54
CA GLY A 207 39.95 19.82 9.18
C GLY A 207 39.33 18.82 8.24
N ALA A 208 39.37 17.53 8.53
CA ALA A 208 38.63 16.53 7.77
C ALA A 208 37.11 16.61 8.07
N ALA A 209 36.30 16.39 7.05
CA ALA A 209 34.85 16.37 7.14
C ALA A 209 34.29 14.95 6.96
N LEU A 210 33.43 14.51 7.86
CA LEU A 210 32.56 13.35 7.63
C LEU A 210 31.32 13.84 6.92
N GLU A 211 31.16 13.41 5.67
CA GLU A 211 30.05 13.83 4.78
C GLU A 211 28.94 12.82 4.73
N ASN A 212 27.67 13.31 4.63
CA ASN A 212 26.50 12.51 4.30
C ASN A 212 25.72 13.14 3.15
N THR A 213 25.42 12.36 2.14
CA THR A 213 24.72 12.84 0.93
C THR A 213 23.21 12.90 1.06
N GLY A 214 22.63 12.43 2.16
CA GLY A 214 21.17 12.29 2.32
C GLY A 214 20.56 11.30 1.34
N PHE A 215 19.26 11.37 1.17
CA PHE A 215 18.49 10.58 0.20
C PHE A 215 18.44 11.32 -1.16
N ASP A 216 19.47 11.16 -2.00
CA ASP A 216 19.67 11.90 -3.26
C ASP A 216 19.83 13.42 -3.06
N GLY A 217 20.52 13.80 -2.00
CA GLY A 217 20.73 15.18 -1.59
C GLY A 217 19.82 15.62 -0.43
N ILE A 218 20.21 16.69 0.23
CA ILE A 218 19.47 17.34 1.31
C ILE A 218 18.93 18.67 0.79
N ALA A 219 17.63 18.72 0.53
CA ALA A 219 16.97 19.92 0.01
C ALA A 219 16.70 20.93 1.13
N LEU A 220 17.22 22.14 0.98
CA LEU A 220 16.98 23.26 1.90
C LEU A 220 16.09 24.32 1.28
N ASN A 221 15.32 25.00 2.12
CA ASN A 221 14.56 26.20 1.76
C ASN A 221 15.05 27.37 2.60
N THR A 222 15.32 28.50 1.94
CA THR A 222 15.81 29.73 2.60
C THR A 222 14.94 30.12 3.78
N GLY A 223 15.57 30.35 4.93
CA GLY A 223 14.90 30.80 6.16
C GLY A 223 14.28 29.69 6.99
N GLU A 224 14.13 28.47 6.47
CA GLU A 224 13.66 27.34 7.25
C GLU A 224 14.71 26.88 8.26
N LYS A 225 14.21 26.30 9.35
CA LYS A 225 15.04 25.77 10.44
C LYS A 225 15.01 24.25 10.43
N TYR A 226 16.17 23.69 10.72
CA TYR A 226 16.38 22.25 10.77
C TYR A 226 16.96 21.87 12.13
N ASP A 227 16.34 20.89 12.78
CA ASP A 227 16.79 20.29 14.03
C ASP A 227 17.87 19.26 13.73
N PHE A 228 19.11 19.56 14.09
CA PHE A 228 20.22 18.62 14.06
C PHE A 228 20.34 17.95 15.42
N SER A 229 20.53 16.62 15.42
CA SER A 229 20.85 15.87 16.62
C SER A 229 21.84 14.76 16.34
N ILE A 230 22.66 14.44 17.34
CA ILE A 230 23.68 13.39 17.26
C ILE A 230 23.90 12.78 18.63
N PHE A 231 24.01 11.46 18.70
CA PHE A 231 24.62 10.80 19.85
C PHE A 231 26.11 10.78 19.66
N ALA A 232 26.83 11.27 20.67
CA ALA A 232 28.30 11.37 20.60
C ALA A 232 28.98 11.18 21.96
N ARG A 233 30.22 10.73 21.92
CA ARG A 233 31.09 10.66 23.10
C ARG A 233 32.56 10.87 22.72
N VAL A 234 33.34 11.27 23.71
CA VAL A 234 34.81 11.36 23.63
C VAL A 234 35.42 10.41 24.70
N PRO A 235 35.72 9.14 24.35
CA PRO A 235 36.12 8.12 25.33
C PRO A 235 37.31 8.54 26.21
N GLN A 236 38.25 9.28 25.62
CA GLN A 236 39.47 9.79 26.31
C GLN A 236 39.22 11.05 27.16
N GLY A 237 38.00 11.62 27.10
CA GLY A 237 37.59 12.75 27.94
C GLY A 237 38.07 14.13 27.50
N LYS A 238 38.71 14.28 26.35
CA LYS A 238 39.02 15.57 25.75
C LYS A 238 37.82 16.06 24.92
N SER A 239 37.27 17.21 25.32
CA SER A 239 36.15 17.80 24.57
C SER A 239 36.51 18.09 23.12
N ASN A 240 35.61 17.84 22.21
CA ASN A 240 35.76 18.14 20.79
C ASN A 240 34.61 19.05 20.34
N LYS A 241 34.95 20.19 19.76
CA LYS A 241 33.97 21.08 19.11
C LYS A 241 33.74 20.55 17.71
N LEU A 242 32.46 20.29 17.35
CA LEU A 242 32.04 19.92 16.02
C LEU A 242 31.47 21.14 15.30
N GLN A 243 31.98 21.44 14.13
CA GLN A 243 31.32 22.31 13.17
C GLN A 243 30.46 21.44 12.27
N VAL A 244 29.19 21.81 12.12
CA VAL A 244 28.19 21.09 11.28
C VAL A 244 27.73 22.05 10.19
N ARG A 245 27.92 21.66 8.94
CA ARG A 245 27.58 22.48 7.77
C ARG A 245 26.69 21.74 6.79
N LEU A 246 25.85 22.49 6.10
CA LEU A 246 25.11 22.06 4.93
C LEU A 246 25.68 22.79 3.72
N VAL A 247 26.27 22.05 2.80
CA VAL A 247 27.12 22.60 1.72
C VAL A 247 26.54 22.20 0.37
N ASP A 248 26.43 23.13 -0.56
CA ASP A 248 25.94 22.87 -1.92
C ASP A 248 27.04 22.26 -2.81
N GLY A 249 26.66 21.79 -4.00
CA GLY A 249 27.61 21.21 -4.97
C GLY A 249 28.70 22.14 -5.49
N LYS A 250 28.64 23.44 -5.13
CA LYS A 250 29.67 24.47 -5.46
C LYS A 250 30.56 24.78 -4.29
N GLY A 251 30.36 24.16 -3.13
CA GLY A 251 31.12 24.42 -1.91
C GLY A 251 30.60 25.60 -1.07
N ASN A 252 29.46 26.17 -1.38
CA ASN A 252 28.87 27.25 -0.58
C ASN A 252 28.20 26.68 0.68
N VAL A 253 28.44 27.30 1.84
CA VAL A 253 27.79 26.94 3.10
C VAL A 253 26.39 27.55 3.15
N CYS A 254 25.39 26.70 2.96
CA CYS A 254 23.97 27.06 2.95
C CYS A 254 23.31 27.03 4.33
N GLY A 255 23.98 26.49 5.32
CA GLY A 255 23.56 26.47 6.73
C GLY A 255 24.66 25.91 7.59
N GLU A 256 24.78 26.38 8.83
CA GLU A 256 25.81 25.88 9.75
C GLU A 256 25.43 26.07 11.22
N THR A 257 26.01 25.25 12.05
CA THR A 257 25.95 25.34 13.52
C THR A 257 27.22 24.71 14.13
N SER A 258 27.38 24.80 15.45
CA SER A 258 28.40 24.08 16.16
C SER A 258 27.92 23.58 17.51
N LEU A 259 28.51 22.48 17.96
CA LEU A 259 28.26 21.90 19.27
C LEU A 259 29.56 21.36 19.89
N THR A 260 29.60 21.16 21.21
CA THR A 260 30.78 20.64 21.89
C THR A 260 30.46 19.32 22.55
N VAL A 261 31.13 18.26 22.11
CA VAL A 261 31.03 16.93 22.69
C VAL A 261 32.05 16.85 23.84
N SER A 262 31.58 16.56 25.06
CA SER A 262 32.44 16.54 26.26
C SER A 262 32.23 15.31 27.15
N SER A 263 31.19 14.51 26.89
CA SER A 263 30.87 13.32 27.67
C SER A 263 31.77 12.13 27.26
N ARG A 264 32.23 11.34 28.23
CA ARG A 264 32.84 10.03 27.97
C ARG A 264 31.85 8.93 27.67
N GLN A 265 30.58 9.13 28.09
CA GLN A 265 29.46 8.22 27.84
C GLN A 265 28.63 8.76 26.71
N TRP A 266 27.89 7.90 26.04
CA TRP A 266 26.93 8.30 25.04
C TRP A 266 25.99 9.38 25.56
N LYS A 267 25.87 10.45 24.83
CA LYS A 267 24.98 11.58 25.13
C LYS A 267 24.44 12.20 23.87
N THR A 268 23.19 12.60 23.88
CA THR A 268 22.58 13.34 22.79
C THR A 268 22.97 14.81 22.82
N TYR A 269 23.44 15.33 21.70
CA TYR A 269 23.70 16.75 21.46
C TYR A 269 22.74 17.25 20.39
N LYS A 270 22.25 18.48 20.55
CA LYS A 270 21.25 19.09 19.67
C LYS A 270 21.63 20.50 19.30
N ALA A 271 21.33 20.89 18.06
CA ALA A 271 21.50 22.25 17.57
C ALA A 271 20.45 22.54 16.47
N VAL A 272 20.25 23.81 16.18
CA VAL A 272 19.37 24.25 15.09
C VAL A 272 20.24 24.85 13.99
N ILE A 273 19.96 24.47 12.75
CA ILE A 273 20.56 25.07 11.55
C ILE A 273 19.49 25.87 10.84
N THR A 274 19.76 27.16 10.56
CA THR A 274 18.90 27.99 9.73
C THR A 274 19.46 28.03 8.31
N ALA A 275 18.66 27.67 7.32
CA ALA A 275 19.07 27.69 5.93
C ALA A 275 19.25 29.12 5.42
N LYS A 276 20.39 29.42 4.85
CA LYS A 276 20.77 30.72 4.25
C LYS A 276 20.35 30.81 2.78
N ALA A 277 20.14 29.66 2.13
CA ALA A 277 19.79 29.56 0.72
C ALA A 277 18.85 28.37 0.44
N THR A 278 18.06 28.46 -0.62
CA THR A 278 17.36 27.32 -1.20
C THR A 278 18.34 26.60 -2.12
N ALA A 279 18.75 25.39 -1.72
CA ALA A 279 19.80 24.62 -2.40
C ALA A 279 19.69 23.13 -2.10
N ASP A 280 20.20 22.29 -3.01
CA ASP A 280 20.50 20.88 -2.74
C ASP A 280 21.89 20.79 -2.14
N THR A 281 21.99 20.17 -0.98
CA THR A 281 23.20 20.14 -0.15
C THR A 281 23.54 18.73 0.30
N HIS A 282 24.70 18.59 0.91
CA HIS A 282 25.12 17.47 1.75
C HIS A 282 25.49 17.98 3.15
N LEU A 283 25.47 17.08 4.12
CA LEU A 283 25.91 17.36 5.48
C LEU A 283 27.42 17.17 5.59
N GLU A 284 28.12 18.06 6.31
CA GLU A 284 29.50 17.91 6.75
C GLU A 284 29.59 18.04 8.27
N ILE A 285 30.28 17.11 8.92
CA ILE A 285 30.62 17.14 10.34
C ILE A 285 32.16 17.24 10.46
N ILE A 286 32.64 18.34 11.01
CA ILE A 286 34.09 18.66 11.06
C ILE A 286 34.55 18.77 12.51
N PRO A 287 35.26 17.75 13.04
CA PRO A 287 35.90 17.82 14.34
C PRO A 287 36.97 18.90 14.37
N GLN A 288 37.03 19.71 15.46
CA GLN A 288 37.93 20.82 15.63
C GLN A 288 39.07 20.51 16.64
N SER A 289 39.14 19.32 17.20
CA SER A 289 40.12 18.91 18.18
C SER A 289 40.65 17.52 17.88
N VAL A 290 41.93 17.29 18.26
CA VAL A 290 42.60 15.99 18.16
C VAL A 290 42.03 15.00 19.18
N GLY A 291 41.93 13.74 18.80
CA GLY A 291 41.46 12.64 19.65
C GLY A 291 40.38 11.77 19.04
N GLU A 292 39.99 10.77 19.77
CA GLU A 292 38.92 9.86 19.38
C GLU A 292 37.56 10.47 19.68
N LEU A 293 36.65 10.31 18.69
CA LEU A 293 35.26 10.76 18.74
C LEU A 293 34.34 9.66 18.18
N ASN A 294 33.37 9.24 18.96
CA ASN A 294 32.39 8.23 18.55
C ASN A 294 31.04 8.91 18.29
N LEU A 295 30.42 8.56 17.17
CA LEU A 295 29.19 9.21 16.67
C LEU A 295 28.18 8.16 16.27
N ASP A 296 26.89 8.43 16.55
CA ASP A 296 25.79 7.59 16.17
C ASP A 296 24.49 8.40 16.08
N MET A 297 23.43 7.82 15.49
CA MET A 297 22.11 8.43 15.37
C MET A 297 22.16 9.89 14.93
N ILE A 298 22.85 10.14 13.83
CA ILE A 298 23.03 11.48 13.26
C ILE A 298 21.79 11.83 12.45
N SER A 299 21.03 12.80 12.89
CA SER A 299 19.71 13.15 12.34
C SER A 299 19.57 14.61 11.98
N LEU A 300 18.83 14.90 10.94
CA LEU A 300 18.48 16.26 10.51
C LEU A 300 17.01 16.30 10.07
N PHE A 301 16.18 17.00 10.82
CA PHE A 301 14.76 17.15 10.52
C PHE A 301 14.40 18.60 10.26
N PRO A 302 13.55 18.90 9.26
CA PRO A 302 12.92 20.22 9.17
C PRO A 302 11.99 20.43 10.38
N GLN A 303 11.96 21.67 10.92
CA GLN A 303 10.94 22.03 11.92
C GLN A 303 9.54 22.16 11.30
N ASN A 304 9.47 22.46 10.01
CA ASN A 304 8.23 22.59 9.26
C ASN A 304 7.74 21.21 8.78
N THR A 305 7.29 20.38 9.71
CA THR A 305 6.70 19.07 9.46
C THR A 305 5.16 19.16 9.38
N PHE A 306 4.50 18.07 8.97
CA PHE A 306 3.05 17.97 9.00
C PHE A 306 2.54 18.09 10.45
N LYS A 307 1.55 18.99 10.67
CA LYS A 307 1.02 19.37 12.00
C LYS A 307 2.10 19.80 13.01
N GLY A 308 3.29 20.17 12.55
CA GLY A 308 4.39 20.58 13.43
C GLY A 308 4.93 19.48 14.35
N ARG A 309 4.72 18.22 14.00
CA ARG A 309 5.19 17.07 14.79
C ARG A 309 6.72 17.02 14.77
N LYS A 310 7.32 16.88 15.95
CA LYS A 310 8.78 16.71 16.06
C LYS A 310 9.18 15.36 15.47
N ASN A 311 10.27 15.35 14.67
CA ASN A 311 10.70 14.17 13.93
C ASN A 311 9.53 13.52 13.17
N GLY A 312 8.66 14.36 12.60
CA GLY A 312 7.40 13.95 12.02
C GLY A 312 7.51 13.65 10.52
N LEU A 313 6.38 13.84 9.85
CA LEU A 313 6.23 13.55 8.45
C LEU A 313 6.56 14.76 7.58
N ARG A 314 7.05 14.51 6.38
CA ARG A 314 7.25 15.51 5.33
C ARG A 314 5.93 16.20 5.01
N LYS A 315 5.89 17.52 5.22
CA LYS A 315 4.65 18.30 5.24
C LYS A 315 3.87 18.23 3.94
N ASP A 316 4.54 18.39 2.82
CA ASP A 316 3.93 18.40 1.49
C ASP A 316 3.32 17.03 1.12
N LEU A 317 4.06 15.92 1.35
CA LEU A 317 3.56 14.58 1.12
C LEU A 317 2.38 14.22 2.03
N ALA A 318 2.52 14.46 3.34
CA ALA A 318 1.45 14.19 4.29
C ALA A 318 0.19 15.03 4.02
N GLN A 319 0.35 16.29 3.55
CA GLN A 319 -0.78 17.13 3.17
C GLN A 319 -1.53 16.59 1.95
N VAL A 320 -0.81 16.16 0.91
CA VAL A 320 -1.43 15.57 -0.29
C VAL A 320 -2.20 14.29 0.06
N LEU A 321 -1.68 13.48 0.99
CA LEU A 321 -2.41 12.32 1.51
C LEU A 321 -3.66 12.74 2.30
N ALA A 322 -3.53 13.72 3.19
CA ALA A 322 -4.66 14.27 3.96
C ALA A 322 -5.76 14.86 3.06
N ASP A 323 -5.37 15.47 1.94
CA ASP A 323 -6.31 16.08 0.98
C ASP A 323 -7.20 15.06 0.24
N ILE A 324 -6.83 13.78 0.23
CA ILE A 324 -7.72 12.70 -0.24
C ILE A 324 -8.95 12.57 0.67
N HIS A 325 -8.85 12.99 1.93
CA HIS A 325 -9.80 12.72 3.00
C HIS A 325 -10.03 11.22 3.22
N PRO A 326 -8.94 10.42 3.35
CA PRO A 326 -9.08 8.99 3.54
C PRO A 326 -9.77 8.70 4.88
N ARG A 327 -10.70 7.76 4.88
CA ARG A 327 -11.43 7.34 6.09
C ARG A 327 -10.64 6.33 6.92
N PHE A 328 -9.69 5.68 6.30
CA PHE A 328 -8.73 4.78 6.96
C PHE A 328 -7.38 4.83 6.25
N ILE A 329 -6.33 4.39 6.95
CA ILE A 329 -5.02 4.11 6.34
C ILE A 329 -4.60 2.69 6.72
N ARG A 330 -4.33 1.87 5.70
CA ARG A 330 -3.67 0.56 5.80
C ARG A 330 -2.16 0.77 5.78
N PHE A 331 -1.44 0.15 6.70
CA PHE A 331 0.02 0.20 6.83
C PHE A 331 0.57 -1.04 7.57
N PRO A 332 1.88 -1.33 7.61
CA PRO A 332 3.00 -0.65 6.94
C PRO A 332 3.16 -1.07 5.49
N GLY A 333 2.28 -1.94 5.00
CA GLY A 333 2.30 -2.43 3.64
C GLY A 333 1.48 -3.68 3.43
N GLY A 334 1.69 -4.30 2.30
CA GLY A 334 1.24 -5.62 1.91
C GLY A 334 2.39 -6.63 2.08
N CYS A 335 3.18 -6.82 1.01
CA CYS A 335 4.34 -7.72 1.04
C CYS A 335 5.37 -7.37 2.11
N VAL A 336 5.57 -6.09 2.42
CA VAL A 336 6.47 -5.63 3.49
C VAL A 336 6.05 -6.15 4.86
N ALA A 337 4.74 -6.27 5.14
CA ALA A 337 4.26 -6.83 6.41
C ALA A 337 4.65 -8.31 6.57
N HIS A 338 4.63 -9.07 5.48
CA HIS A 338 5.04 -10.48 5.44
C HIS A 338 6.55 -10.68 5.40
N GLY A 339 7.31 -9.75 4.79
CA GLY A 339 8.75 -9.80 4.66
C GLY A 339 9.28 -10.84 3.69
N ASP A 340 10.59 -10.79 3.43
CA ASP A 340 11.33 -11.73 2.58
C ASP A 340 11.82 -12.91 3.41
N GLY A 341 10.92 -13.88 3.62
CA GLY A 341 11.14 -15.02 4.50
C GLY A 341 10.76 -14.75 5.97
N LEU A 342 10.66 -15.83 6.76
CA LEU A 342 10.16 -15.78 8.14
C LEU A 342 10.95 -14.85 9.06
N LYS A 343 12.28 -14.75 8.88
CA LYS A 343 13.14 -13.89 9.71
C LYS A 343 12.99 -12.40 9.39
N ASN A 344 12.35 -12.07 8.26
CA ASN A 344 12.15 -10.70 7.80
C ASN A 344 10.69 -10.23 7.96
N ILE A 345 9.81 -11.02 8.57
CA ILE A 345 8.46 -10.59 8.94
C ILE A 345 8.55 -9.29 9.74
N TYR A 346 7.75 -8.28 9.36
CA TYR A 346 7.71 -6.99 10.01
C TYR A 346 7.28 -7.11 11.48
N GLN A 347 8.14 -6.66 12.39
CA GLN A 347 7.92 -6.75 13.84
C GLN A 347 7.57 -5.36 14.39
N TRP A 348 6.30 -5.11 14.65
CA TRP A 348 5.82 -3.81 15.11
C TRP A 348 6.51 -3.32 16.40
N LYS A 349 6.90 -4.24 17.30
CA LYS A 349 7.63 -3.94 18.54
C LYS A 349 9.00 -3.31 18.29
N ASN A 350 9.62 -3.60 17.14
CA ASN A 350 10.88 -3.00 16.73
C ASN A 350 10.75 -1.54 16.27
N THR A 351 9.54 -1.05 16.13
CA THR A 351 9.23 0.25 15.52
C THR A 351 8.65 1.27 16.50
N VAL A 352 8.51 0.89 17.77
CA VAL A 352 7.98 1.76 18.83
C VAL A 352 9.04 2.03 19.90
N GLY A 353 8.87 3.10 20.66
CA GLY A 353 9.84 3.54 21.66
C GLY A 353 10.87 4.53 21.12
N PRO A 354 11.94 4.83 21.88
CA PRO A 354 13.01 5.74 21.46
C PRO A 354 13.65 5.30 20.14
N LEU A 355 14.05 6.27 19.30
CA LEU A 355 14.57 5.96 17.96
C LEU A 355 15.84 5.10 18.00
N GLU A 356 16.72 5.34 18.98
CA GLU A 356 17.95 4.58 19.19
C GLU A 356 17.73 3.14 19.64
N ALA A 357 16.54 2.81 20.13
CA ALA A 357 16.16 1.46 20.56
C ALA A 357 15.39 0.68 19.50
N ARG A 358 14.99 1.31 18.41
CA ARG A 358 14.31 0.66 17.29
C ARG A 358 15.29 -0.21 16.53
N LYS A 359 14.77 -1.31 15.96
CA LYS A 359 15.61 -2.24 15.21
C LYS A 359 15.37 -2.08 13.72
N ALA A 360 16.34 -1.52 13.02
CA ALA A 360 16.36 -1.44 11.58
C ALA A 360 16.36 -2.84 10.94
N GLN A 361 15.82 -2.95 9.75
CA GLN A 361 15.83 -4.20 9.00
C GLN A 361 15.86 -3.94 7.48
N ARG A 362 16.19 -4.99 6.73
CA ARG A 362 16.06 -5.03 5.28
C ARG A 362 14.58 -4.96 4.88
N ASN A 363 14.30 -4.19 3.85
CA ASN A 363 13.00 -4.19 3.18
C ASN A 363 12.93 -5.30 2.13
N LEU A 364 11.78 -5.96 1.97
CA LEU A 364 11.53 -6.96 0.93
C LEU A 364 11.89 -6.43 -0.48
N TRP A 365 11.68 -5.13 -0.72
CA TRP A 365 11.95 -4.46 -1.99
C TRP A 365 13.43 -4.10 -2.20
N GLY A 366 14.33 -4.63 -1.36
CA GLY A 366 15.77 -4.57 -1.56
C GLY A 366 16.43 -3.27 -1.12
N TYR A 367 15.87 -2.58 -0.12
CA TYR A 367 16.49 -1.43 0.54
C TYR A 367 16.28 -1.45 2.05
N HIS A 368 16.85 -0.49 2.75
CA HIS A 368 16.88 -0.43 4.21
C HIS A 368 15.64 0.25 4.78
N GLN A 369 15.16 -0.25 5.92
CA GLN A 369 14.14 0.38 6.76
C GLN A 369 14.75 0.74 8.11
N SER A 370 14.84 2.04 8.40
CA SER A 370 15.37 2.53 9.69
C SER A 370 14.39 2.35 10.84
N MET A 371 13.13 2.04 10.57
CA MET A 371 12.01 2.01 11.52
C MET A 371 11.75 3.35 12.22
N GLY A 372 12.26 4.44 11.64
CA GLY A 372 11.96 5.80 12.10
C GLY A 372 10.49 6.17 11.88
N LEU A 373 9.95 5.84 10.70
CA LEU A 373 8.52 5.80 10.45
C LEU A 373 8.01 4.43 10.92
N GLY A 374 7.49 4.38 12.14
CA GLY A 374 7.01 3.16 12.77
C GLY A 374 5.53 3.22 13.15
N TYR A 375 5.09 2.23 13.92
CA TYR A 375 3.68 2.12 14.29
C TYR A 375 3.16 3.35 15.04
N PHE A 376 3.97 3.95 15.92
CA PHE A 376 3.57 5.17 16.62
C PHE A 376 3.26 6.31 15.64
N GLU A 377 4.14 6.52 14.66
CA GLU A 377 4.00 7.58 13.66
C GLU A 377 2.83 7.32 12.71
N TYR A 378 2.58 6.08 12.32
CA TYR A 378 1.42 5.72 11.49
C TYR A 378 0.10 5.99 12.24
N PHE A 379 -0.02 5.54 13.49
CA PHE A 379 -1.22 5.77 14.30
C PHE A 379 -1.45 7.26 14.57
N GLN A 380 -0.37 8.01 14.86
CA GLN A 380 -0.45 9.44 15.06
C GLN A 380 -0.89 10.16 13.77
N PHE A 381 -0.40 9.73 12.61
CA PHE A 381 -0.83 10.29 11.33
C PHE A 381 -2.31 10.02 11.05
N CYS A 382 -2.79 8.81 11.32
CA CYS A 382 -4.21 8.50 11.22
C CYS A 382 -5.05 9.44 12.09
N GLU A 383 -4.68 9.63 13.36
CA GLU A 383 -5.36 10.57 14.26
C GLU A 383 -5.31 12.01 13.75
N ASP A 384 -4.16 12.47 13.25
CA ASP A 384 -3.95 13.83 12.73
C ASP A 384 -4.86 14.19 11.55
N ILE A 385 -5.27 13.20 10.76
CA ILE A 385 -6.13 13.39 9.57
C ILE A 385 -7.55 12.84 9.75
N GLY A 386 -7.86 12.28 10.94
CA GLY A 386 -9.18 11.72 11.24
C GLY A 386 -9.50 10.41 10.52
N ALA A 387 -8.48 9.59 10.24
CA ALA A 387 -8.61 8.28 9.60
C ALA A 387 -8.51 7.15 10.61
N GLU A 388 -9.23 6.04 10.37
CA GLU A 388 -9.10 4.81 11.16
C GLU A 388 -7.76 4.12 10.81
N PRO A 389 -6.97 3.67 11.79
CA PRO A 389 -5.80 2.85 11.51
C PRO A 389 -6.19 1.42 11.14
N LEU A 390 -5.55 0.88 10.11
CA LEU A 390 -5.64 -0.52 9.69
C LEU A 390 -4.23 -1.12 9.60
N PRO A 391 -3.62 -1.50 10.72
CA PRO A 391 -2.35 -2.22 10.72
C PRO A 391 -2.53 -3.61 10.11
N VAL A 392 -1.60 -4.04 9.26
CA VAL A 392 -1.53 -5.37 8.68
C VAL A 392 -0.35 -6.13 9.23
N LEU A 393 -0.58 -7.37 9.67
CA LEU A 393 0.42 -8.29 10.19
C LEU A 393 0.40 -9.60 9.41
N ALA A 394 1.54 -10.27 9.33
CA ALA A 394 1.63 -11.56 8.66
C ALA A 394 0.76 -12.63 9.35
N ALA A 395 0.20 -13.53 8.57
CA ALA A 395 -0.60 -14.66 9.06
C ALA A 395 0.25 -15.85 9.54
N GLY A 396 1.48 -15.60 9.98
CA GLY A 396 2.42 -16.65 10.40
C GLY A 396 3.16 -17.32 9.23
N VAL A 397 3.06 -16.76 8.03
CA VAL A 397 3.76 -17.18 6.81
C VAL A 397 4.46 -15.98 6.18
N PRO A 398 5.56 -16.16 5.40
CA PRO A 398 6.23 -15.07 4.70
C PRO A 398 5.45 -14.65 3.46
N CYS A 399 5.86 -13.56 2.80
CA CYS A 399 5.26 -13.11 1.56
C CYS A 399 5.30 -14.20 0.47
N GLN A 400 4.23 -14.33 -0.31
CA GLN A 400 4.17 -15.25 -1.45
C GLN A 400 5.24 -14.94 -2.52
N ASN A 401 5.72 -13.68 -2.58
CA ASN A 401 6.78 -13.24 -3.48
C ASN A 401 8.20 -13.36 -2.86
N SER A 402 8.31 -13.84 -1.61
CA SER A 402 9.62 -13.94 -0.98
C SER A 402 10.50 -15.01 -1.63
N ALA A 403 11.80 -14.72 -1.73
CA ALA A 403 12.78 -15.69 -2.17
C ALA A 403 13.05 -16.74 -1.07
N CYS A 404 13.44 -17.95 -1.48
CA CYS A 404 13.94 -18.94 -0.56
C CYS A 404 15.47 -18.80 -0.46
N HIS A 405 15.96 -18.35 0.69
CA HIS A 405 17.40 -18.22 0.97
C HIS A 405 17.79 -19.11 2.14
N GLY A 406 18.57 -20.15 1.88
CA GLY A 406 19.08 -21.07 2.90
C GLY A 406 17.95 -21.72 3.71
N ASP A 407 17.94 -21.49 5.02
CA ASP A 407 16.91 -22.03 5.93
C ASP A 407 15.55 -21.31 5.83
N LEU A 408 15.46 -20.24 5.05
CA LEU A 408 14.26 -19.43 4.90
C LEU A 408 13.39 -20.04 3.82
N ARG A 409 12.23 -20.55 4.21
CA ARG A 409 11.20 -20.99 3.28
C ARG A 409 10.42 -19.78 2.82
N GLY A 410 10.66 -19.37 1.58
CA GLY A 410 9.90 -18.32 0.92
C GLY A 410 8.65 -18.85 0.23
N GLY A 411 7.89 -17.96 -0.40
CA GLY A 411 6.74 -18.31 -1.23
C GLY A 411 5.64 -19.08 -0.50
N GLN A 412 5.56 -18.97 0.84
CA GLN A 412 4.56 -19.64 1.70
C GLN A 412 4.63 -21.18 1.71
N GLN A 413 5.77 -21.77 1.36
CA GLN A 413 6.02 -23.22 1.46
C GLN A 413 6.38 -23.64 2.89
N GLY A 414 6.45 -22.69 3.83
CA GLY A 414 6.66 -22.89 5.25
C GLY A 414 6.06 -21.75 6.04
N GLY A 415 5.92 -21.94 7.34
CA GLY A 415 5.39 -20.94 8.26
C GLY A 415 6.17 -20.92 9.57
N ILE A 416 5.87 -19.97 10.43
CA ILE A 416 6.40 -19.90 11.79
C ILE A 416 6.25 -21.27 12.45
N PRO A 417 7.31 -21.84 13.07
CA PRO A 417 7.22 -23.13 13.76
C PRO A 417 6.08 -23.13 14.78
N MET A 418 5.35 -24.24 14.87
CA MET A 418 4.18 -24.34 15.77
C MET A 418 4.55 -24.10 17.24
N SER A 419 5.77 -24.41 17.64
CA SER A 419 6.32 -24.11 18.97
C SER A 419 6.47 -22.61 19.25
N GLU A 420 6.55 -21.77 18.21
CA GLU A 420 6.73 -20.31 18.29
C GLU A 420 5.42 -19.55 18.05
N MET A 421 4.38 -20.20 17.53
CA MET A 421 3.09 -19.56 17.22
C MET A 421 2.44 -18.91 18.44
N GLY A 422 2.58 -19.49 19.63
CA GLY A 422 2.05 -18.87 20.84
C GLY A 422 2.67 -17.50 21.16
N ALA A 423 3.97 -17.37 20.99
CA ALA A 423 4.69 -16.10 21.16
C ALA A 423 4.29 -15.08 20.08
N TYR A 424 4.19 -15.53 18.82
CA TYR A 424 3.77 -14.68 17.71
C TYR A 424 2.33 -14.15 17.88
N ILE A 425 1.39 -15.02 18.29
CA ILE A 425 0.02 -14.62 18.62
C ILE A 425 0.01 -13.59 19.74
N GLN A 426 0.81 -13.80 20.80
CA GLN A 426 0.91 -12.83 21.89
C GLN A 426 1.40 -11.47 21.40
N ASP A 427 2.33 -11.42 20.43
CA ASP A 427 2.80 -10.17 19.81
C ASP A 427 1.66 -9.41 19.11
N ILE A 428 0.76 -10.13 18.44
CA ILE A 428 -0.43 -9.53 17.80
C ILE A 428 -1.40 -8.99 18.86
N LEU A 429 -1.66 -9.75 19.92
CA LEU A 429 -2.52 -9.32 21.02
C LEU A 429 -1.94 -8.12 21.80
N ASP A 430 -0.62 -8.07 21.92
CA ASP A 430 0.11 -6.95 22.53
C ASP A 430 -0.05 -5.66 21.71
N LEU A 431 -0.15 -5.75 20.36
CA LEU A 431 -0.43 -4.58 19.53
C LEU A 431 -1.80 -3.98 19.84
N ILE A 432 -2.82 -4.82 19.99
CA ILE A 432 -4.17 -4.34 20.33
C ILE A 432 -4.15 -3.70 21.73
N GLU A 433 -3.45 -4.29 22.71
CA GLU A 433 -3.27 -3.71 24.02
C GLU A 433 -2.47 -2.39 23.94
N TRP A 434 -1.44 -2.31 23.09
CA TRP A 434 -0.67 -1.08 22.89
C TRP A 434 -1.55 0.03 22.31
N ALA A 435 -2.38 -0.28 21.33
CA ALA A 435 -3.26 0.71 20.71
C ALA A 435 -4.41 1.15 21.63
N ASN A 436 -5.05 0.22 22.34
CA ASN A 436 -6.31 0.44 23.05
C ASN A 436 -6.22 0.36 24.57
N GLY A 437 -5.15 -0.23 25.10
CA GLY A 437 -5.00 -0.50 26.53
C GLY A 437 -4.91 0.77 27.38
N ASP A 438 -5.39 0.68 28.61
CA ASP A 438 -5.30 1.75 29.61
C ASP A 438 -3.84 2.01 29.99
N ALA A 439 -3.40 3.27 29.87
CA ALA A 439 -2.03 3.70 30.13
C ALA A 439 -1.53 3.46 31.58
N LYS A 440 -2.44 3.28 32.55
CA LYS A 440 -2.11 3.05 33.96
C LYS A 440 -2.22 1.58 34.37
N LYS A 441 -3.03 0.79 33.63
CA LYS A 441 -3.40 -0.58 34.03
C LYS A 441 -2.73 -1.65 33.17
N THR A 442 -2.35 -1.34 31.93
CA THR A 442 -1.81 -2.34 31.00
C THR A 442 -0.34 -2.05 30.67
N LYS A 443 0.43 -3.11 30.40
CA LYS A 443 1.84 -3.02 30.08
C LYS A 443 2.06 -2.17 28.83
N TRP A 444 1.38 -2.50 27.75
CA TRP A 444 1.59 -1.87 26.45
C TRP A 444 0.91 -0.50 26.34
N GLY A 445 -0.21 -0.28 27.03
CA GLY A 445 -0.78 1.06 27.17
C GLY A 445 0.17 2.04 27.87
N LYS A 446 0.96 1.56 28.84
CA LYS A 446 2.02 2.36 29.49
C LYS A 446 3.13 2.71 28.50
N VAL A 447 3.61 1.77 27.67
CA VAL A 447 4.62 2.01 26.64
C VAL A 447 4.15 3.08 25.65
N ARG A 448 2.89 3.03 25.23
CA ARG A 448 2.31 4.09 24.37
C ARG A 448 2.31 5.45 25.09
N ALA A 449 1.94 5.49 26.35
CA ALA A 449 1.91 6.73 27.13
C ALA A 449 3.31 7.34 27.32
N GLU A 450 4.33 6.51 27.53
CA GLU A 450 5.74 6.93 27.64
C GLU A 450 6.26 7.53 26.33
N ALA A 451 5.72 7.08 25.18
CA ALA A 451 5.97 7.70 23.87
C ALA A 451 5.24 9.03 23.66
N GLY A 452 4.47 9.50 24.64
CA GLY A 452 3.76 10.79 24.62
C GLY A 452 2.27 10.71 24.26
N HIS A 453 1.70 9.51 24.09
CA HIS A 453 0.28 9.32 23.76
C HIS A 453 -0.47 8.48 24.81
N PRO A 454 -0.91 9.10 25.93
CA PRO A 454 -1.57 8.36 27.02
C PRO A 454 -2.99 7.88 26.67
N LYS A 455 -3.68 8.54 25.74
CA LYS A 455 -5.01 8.14 25.29
C LYS A 455 -4.95 6.94 24.35
N PRO A 456 -5.97 6.06 24.33
CA PRO A 456 -6.09 5.02 23.32
C PRO A 456 -6.19 5.62 21.91
N PHE A 457 -5.65 4.90 20.91
CA PHE A 457 -5.84 5.22 19.49
C PHE A 457 -7.19 4.73 18.94
N ASN A 458 -7.94 3.96 19.73
CA ASN A 458 -9.24 3.38 19.35
C ASN A 458 -9.17 2.49 18.09
N LEU A 459 -8.18 1.63 18.04
CA LEU A 459 -8.03 0.64 16.97
C LEU A 459 -9.29 -0.24 16.86
N LYS A 460 -9.88 -0.29 15.68
CA LYS A 460 -11.08 -1.08 15.35
C LYS A 460 -10.80 -2.22 14.38
N TYR A 461 -9.85 -2.02 13.47
CA TYR A 461 -9.54 -2.90 12.36
C TYR A 461 -8.14 -3.45 12.47
N ILE A 462 -7.95 -4.74 12.20
CA ILE A 462 -6.64 -5.37 12.12
C ILE A 462 -6.59 -6.33 10.94
N GLY A 463 -5.66 -6.12 10.03
CA GLY A 463 -5.42 -7.03 8.91
C GLY A 463 -4.51 -8.17 9.33
N ILE A 464 -4.89 -9.39 9.01
CA ILE A 464 -4.09 -10.60 9.23
C ILE A 464 -3.88 -11.28 7.88
N GLY A 465 -2.64 -11.25 7.42
CA GLY A 465 -2.26 -11.71 6.09
C GLY A 465 -2.34 -10.64 5.00
N ASN A 466 -1.74 -10.94 3.87
CA ASN A 466 -1.75 -10.13 2.65
C ASN A 466 -1.48 -11.02 1.45
N GLU A 467 -2.43 -11.11 0.50
CA GLU A 467 -2.27 -11.90 -0.73
C GLU A 467 -1.81 -13.34 -0.50
N ASP A 468 -2.20 -13.93 0.62
CA ASP A 468 -1.75 -15.26 0.99
C ASP A 468 -2.30 -16.32 0.02
N LEU A 469 -1.45 -17.27 -0.34
CA LEU A 469 -1.88 -18.53 -0.93
C LEU A 469 -2.62 -19.32 0.16
N ILE A 470 -3.81 -19.77 -0.13
CA ILE A 470 -4.67 -20.46 0.85
C ILE A 470 -4.21 -21.93 0.96
N THR A 471 -3.06 -22.13 1.57
CA THR A 471 -2.46 -23.42 1.82
C THR A 471 -2.88 -23.98 3.18
N ASP A 472 -2.63 -25.27 3.42
CA ASP A 472 -2.83 -25.88 4.74
C ASP A 472 -1.96 -25.24 5.83
N ILE A 473 -0.75 -24.79 5.47
CA ILE A 473 0.17 -24.08 6.37
C ILE A 473 -0.41 -22.71 6.78
N PHE A 474 -0.95 -21.97 5.82
CA PHE A 474 -1.61 -20.68 6.05
C PHE A 474 -2.89 -20.89 6.89
N GLU A 475 -3.79 -21.79 6.46
CA GLU A 475 -5.09 -22.00 7.11
C GLU A 475 -4.94 -22.32 8.60
N GLU A 476 -3.97 -23.18 8.95
CA GLU A 476 -3.71 -23.56 10.34
C GLU A 476 -3.31 -22.35 11.19
N ARG A 477 -2.35 -21.55 10.71
CA ARG A 477 -1.80 -20.39 11.45
C ARG A 477 -2.78 -19.23 11.53
N PHE A 478 -3.42 -18.92 10.41
CA PHE A 478 -4.46 -17.89 10.37
C PHE A 478 -5.60 -18.22 11.35
N THR A 479 -6.06 -19.47 11.36
CA THR A 479 -7.13 -19.93 12.26
C THR A 479 -6.74 -19.74 13.74
N MET A 480 -5.50 -20.08 14.12
CA MET A 480 -5.01 -19.86 15.47
C MET A 480 -5.01 -18.39 15.86
N ILE A 481 -4.48 -17.52 14.98
CA ILE A 481 -4.43 -16.06 15.22
C ILE A 481 -5.84 -15.49 15.33
N PHE A 482 -6.72 -15.81 14.37
CA PHE A 482 -8.10 -15.33 14.34
C PHE A 482 -8.87 -15.70 15.61
N ASN A 483 -8.79 -16.96 16.05
CA ASN A 483 -9.46 -17.44 17.24
C ASN A 483 -8.95 -16.74 18.50
N ALA A 484 -7.65 -16.51 18.63
CA ALA A 484 -7.06 -15.81 19.77
C ALA A 484 -7.50 -14.35 19.85
N ILE A 485 -7.55 -13.65 18.71
CA ILE A 485 -8.07 -12.28 18.67
C ILE A 485 -9.55 -12.25 19.05
N LYS A 486 -10.37 -13.13 18.47
CA LYS A 486 -11.81 -13.19 18.72
C LYS A 486 -12.14 -13.54 20.18
N GLU A 487 -11.32 -14.38 20.82
CA GLU A 487 -11.48 -14.74 22.24
C GLU A 487 -11.17 -13.55 23.15
N LYS A 488 -10.07 -12.83 22.91
CA LYS A 488 -9.59 -11.76 23.81
C LYS A 488 -10.19 -10.39 23.50
N TYR A 489 -10.45 -10.10 22.22
CA TYR A 489 -10.94 -8.82 21.69
C TYR A 489 -12.07 -9.04 20.68
N PRO A 490 -13.25 -9.51 21.15
CA PRO A 490 -14.37 -9.88 20.24
C PRO A 490 -14.92 -8.70 19.43
N GLU A 491 -14.66 -7.46 19.85
CA GLU A 491 -15.02 -6.22 19.16
C GLU A 491 -14.13 -5.90 17.98
N MET A 492 -12.93 -6.52 17.87
CA MET A 492 -12.01 -6.26 16.77
C MET A 492 -12.54 -6.80 15.45
N ILE A 493 -12.49 -5.96 14.43
CA ILE A 493 -12.81 -6.34 13.05
C ILE A 493 -11.52 -6.87 12.42
N VAL A 494 -11.39 -8.20 12.36
CA VAL A 494 -10.28 -8.84 11.67
C VAL A 494 -10.56 -8.84 10.18
N VAL A 495 -9.61 -8.34 9.41
CA VAL A 495 -9.59 -8.37 7.94
C VAL A 495 -8.70 -9.52 7.51
N GLY A 496 -9.28 -10.59 6.96
CA GLY A 496 -8.55 -11.74 6.42
C GLY A 496 -8.28 -11.57 4.94
N THR A 497 -7.46 -12.44 4.36
CA THR A 497 -7.10 -12.43 2.93
C THR A 497 -7.83 -13.53 2.17
N VAL A 498 -8.12 -13.30 0.89
CA VAL A 498 -8.68 -14.30 -0.05
C VAL A 498 -7.77 -14.50 -1.26
N GLY A 499 -6.46 -14.35 -1.07
CA GLY A 499 -5.45 -14.56 -2.10
C GLY A 499 -5.10 -13.29 -2.89
N PRO A 500 -4.18 -13.42 -3.87
CA PRO A 500 -3.63 -12.29 -4.61
C PRO A 500 -4.47 -11.87 -5.84
N PHE A 501 -5.58 -12.58 -6.14
CA PHE A 501 -6.39 -12.35 -7.34
C PHE A 501 -7.89 -12.39 -7.03
N ASN A 502 -8.68 -11.83 -7.91
CA ASN A 502 -10.15 -11.80 -7.81
C ASN A 502 -10.84 -13.08 -8.34
N GLU A 503 -10.09 -14.10 -8.65
CA GLU A 503 -10.57 -15.40 -9.16
C GLU A 503 -9.50 -16.48 -8.92
N GLY A 504 -9.86 -17.73 -9.15
CA GLY A 504 -8.95 -18.86 -9.02
C GLY A 504 -9.07 -19.57 -7.67
N THR A 505 -8.14 -20.51 -7.44
CA THR A 505 -8.21 -21.42 -6.29
C THR A 505 -8.13 -20.67 -4.95
N ASP A 506 -7.16 -19.78 -4.80
CA ASP A 506 -6.96 -19.06 -3.53
C ASP A 506 -8.16 -18.18 -3.18
N TYR A 507 -8.74 -17.50 -4.19
CA TYR A 507 -9.95 -16.71 -4.00
C TYR A 507 -11.13 -17.57 -3.51
N VAL A 508 -11.37 -18.72 -4.15
CA VAL A 508 -12.46 -19.63 -3.79
C VAL A 508 -12.26 -20.23 -2.40
N GLU A 509 -11.07 -20.73 -2.11
CA GLU A 509 -10.77 -21.36 -0.83
C GLU A 509 -10.68 -20.32 0.31
N GLY A 510 -10.18 -19.11 0.03
CA GLY A 510 -10.17 -18.00 0.97
C GLY A 510 -11.58 -17.58 1.41
N TRP A 511 -12.52 -17.50 0.46
CA TRP A 511 -13.93 -17.24 0.78
C TRP A 511 -14.58 -18.40 1.57
N LYS A 512 -14.24 -19.66 1.26
CA LYS A 512 -14.71 -20.81 2.06
C LYS A 512 -14.17 -20.76 3.49
N LEU A 513 -12.91 -20.37 3.67
CA LEU A 513 -12.31 -20.20 4.98
C LEU A 513 -13.00 -19.05 5.75
N ALA A 514 -13.28 -17.94 5.06
CA ALA A 514 -13.99 -16.82 5.65
C ALA A 514 -15.39 -17.21 6.16
N ASP A 515 -16.14 -17.95 5.34
CA ASP A 515 -17.46 -18.48 5.71
C ASP A 515 -17.36 -19.46 6.90
N LYS A 516 -16.38 -20.38 6.87
CA LYS A 516 -16.15 -21.38 7.91
C LYS A 516 -15.84 -20.74 9.27
N LEU A 517 -15.02 -19.72 9.31
CA LEU A 517 -14.59 -19.06 10.54
C LEU A 517 -15.50 -17.90 10.96
N GLY A 518 -16.36 -17.40 10.05
CA GLY A 518 -17.16 -16.21 10.27
C GLY A 518 -16.32 -14.94 10.32
N ILE A 519 -15.34 -14.81 9.41
CA ILE A 519 -14.46 -13.64 9.31
C ILE A 519 -15.33 -12.42 8.97
N PRO A 520 -15.23 -11.31 9.72
CA PRO A 520 -16.10 -10.16 9.50
C PRO A 520 -15.81 -9.39 8.21
N MET A 521 -14.58 -9.42 7.72
CA MET A 521 -14.16 -8.73 6.48
C MET A 521 -13.03 -9.49 5.79
N VAL A 522 -13.04 -9.53 4.47
CA VAL A 522 -11.96 -10.11 3.65
C VAL A 522 -11.36 -9.05 2.74
N ASP A 523 -10.05 -9.17 2.52
CA ASP A 523 -9.26 -8.31 1.66
C ASP A 523 -9.14 -8.95 0.27
N GLU A 524 -9.68 -8.27 -0.75
CA GLU A 524 -9.61 -8.67 -2.16
C GLU A 524 -8.64 -7.75 -2.91
N HIS A 525 -7.82 -8.33 -3.77
CA HIS A 525 -6.84 -7.61 -4.57
C HIS A 525 -6.99 -7.93 -6.04
N TYR A 526 -6.94 -6.91 -6.90
CA TYR A 526 -6.83 -7.10 -8.35
C TYR A 526 -6.35 -5.85 -9.09
N TYR A 527 -5.36 -6.05 -9.93
CA TYR A 527 -4.84 -5.07 -10.87
C TYR A 527 -5.30 -5.47 -12.26
N GLN A 528 -6.17 -4.67 -12.88
CA GLN A 528 -6.88 -5.09 -14.07
C GLN A 528 -6.79 -4.06 -15.21
N THR A 529 -7.09 -4.52 -16.43
CA THR A 529 -7.14 -3.66 -17.61
C THR A 529 -8.41 -2.80 -17.64
N PRO A 530 -8.45 -1.68 -18.39
CA PRO A 530 -9.69 -0.92 -18.58
C PRO A 530 -10.86 -1.78 -19.06
N GLY A 531 -10.61 -2.69 -20.00
CA GLY A 531 -11.64 -3.60 -20.53
C GLY A 531 -12.24 -4.52 -19.47
N TRP A 532 -11.41 -4.99 -18.51
CA TRP A 532 -11.93 -5.75 -17.39
C TRP A 532 -12.92 -4.93 -16.55
N PHE A 533 -12.53 -3.72 -16.14
CA PHE A 533 -13.38 -2.84 -15.35
C PHE A 533 -14.67 -2.46 -16.09
N LEU A 534 -14.59 -2.17 -17.39
CA LEU A 534 -15.76 -1.89 -18.23
C LEU A 534 -16.75 -3.06 -18.25
N ASN A 535 -16.27 -4.29 -18.28
CA ASN A 535 -17.09 -5.50 -18.41
C ASN A 535 -17.48 -6.13 -17.05
N ASN A 536 -16.98 -5.62 -15.93
CA ASN A 536 -17.22 -6.17 -14.58
C ASN A 536 -17.72 -5.11 -13.58
N GLN A 537 -18.45 -4.08 -14.05
CA GLN A 537 -19.07 -3.09 -13.17
C GLN A 537 -20.12 -3.71 -12.22
N ASP A 538 -20.66 -4.88 -12.57
CA ASP A 538 -21.61 -5.66 -11.78
C ASP A 538 -20.93 -6.74 -10.90
N PHE A 539 -19.61 -6.69 -10.73
CA PHE A 539 -18.86 -7.71 -10.00
C PHE A 539 -19.42 -7.93 -8.58
N TYR A 540 -19.62 -6.86 -7.83
CA TYR A 540 -20.18 -6.92 -6.47
C TYR A 540 -21.73 -6.95 -6.43
N ASP A 541 -22.43 -6.68 -7.52
CA ASP A 541 -23.90 -6.82 -7.60
C ASP A 541 -24.32 -8.29 -7.39
N LYS A 542 -23.43 -9.24 -7.69
CA LYS A 542 -23.65 -10.69 -7.63
C LYS A 542 -23.32 -11.29 -6.26
N TYR A 543 -22.78 -10.50 -5.33
CA TYR A 543 -22.43 -10.99 -3.99
C TYR A 543 -23.67 -11.33 -3.17
N ASP A 544 -23.59 -12.43 -2.43
CA ASP A 544 -24.65 -12.88 -1.54
C ASP A 544 -24.77 -11.96 -0.32
N ARG A 545 -25.80 -11.11 -0.33
CA ARG A 545 -26.05 -10.13 0.72
C ARG A 545 -26.56 -10.74 2.04
N SER A 546 -26.86 -12.04 2.07
CA SER A 546 -27.15 -12.75 3.31
C SER A 546 -25.91 -13.00 4.16
N LYS A 547 -24.71 -12.96 3.56
CA LYS A 547 -23.43 -13.10 4.24
C LYS A 547 -23.13 -11.88 5.11
N LYS A 548 -22.62 -12.13 6.31
CA LYS A 548 -22.16 -11.06 7.22
C LYS A 548 -20.79 -10.53 6.86
N THR A 549 -19.96 -11.34 6.21
CA THR A 549 -18.61 -10.97 5.76
C THR A 549 -18.68 -9.83 4.75
N LYS A 550 -17.94 -8.76 5.02
CA LYS A 550 -17.82 -7.59 4.15
C LYS A 550 -16.52 -7.67 3.34
N VAL A 551 -16.44 -6.86 2.31
CA VAL A 551 -15.27 -6.77 1.43
C VAL A 551 -14.50 -5.50 1.71
N TYR A 552 -13.21 -5.64 1.82
CA TYR A 552 -12.22 -4.60 1.63
C TYR A 552 -11.53 -4.85 0.28
N LEU A 553 -11.69 -3.95 -0.69
CA LEU A 553 -10.89 -3.95 -1.90
C LEU A 553 -9.58 -3.24 -1.59
N GLY A 554 -8.61 -4.01 -1.08
CA GLY A 554 -7.42 -3.46 -0.42
C GLY A 554 -6.34 -2.98 -1.37
N GLU A 555 -6.26 -3.59 -2.54
CA GLU A 555 -5.34 -3.15 -3.58
C GLU A 555 -6.01 -3.26 -4.95
N TYR A 556 -6.06 -2.15 -5.67
CA TYR A 556 -6.50 -2.13 -7.06
C TYR A 556 -5.86 -0.96 -7.82
N ALA A 557 -5.68 -1.14 -9.10
CA ALA A 557 -5.36 -0.09 -10.06
C ALA A 557 -5.75 -0.53 -11.47
N THR A 558 -5.98 0.44 -12.34
CA THR A 558 -6.13 0.20 -13.77
C THR A 558 -4.77 0.13 -14.43
N HIS A 559 -4.45 -1.00 -15.05
CA HIS A 559 -3.19 -1.21 -15.75
C HIS A 559 -3.34 -1.15 -17.26
N ILE A 560 -2.54 -0.31 -17.91
CA ILE A 560 -2.40 -0.21 -19.36
C ILE A 560 -0.97 -0.53 -19.79
N PRO A 561 -0.70 -0.85 -21.07
CA PRO A 561 0.66 -1.01 -21.57
C PRO A 561 1.53 0.21 -21.25
N GLY A 562 2.73 -0.04 -20.75
CA GLY A 562 3.66 1.00 -20.29
C GLY A 562 3.36 1.57 -18.90
N ARG A 563 2.35 1.03 -18.19
CA ARG A 563 2.03 1.35 -16.78
C ARG A 563 1.93 2.85 -16.50
N LYS A 564 1.27 3.60 -17.40
CA LYS A 564 1.07 5.05 -17.27
C LYS A 564 -0.22 5.36 -16.52
N ALA A 565 -0.21 6.45 -15.74
CA ALA A 565 -1.40 7.06 -15.16
C ALA A 565 -1.83 8.24 -16.04
N ASN A 566 -3.04 8.20 -16.60
CA ASN A 566 -3.60 9.21 -17.51
C ASN A 566 -5.15 9.25 -17.37
N ILE A 567 -5.83 9.99 -18.24
CA ILE A 567 -7.30 10.04 -18.24
C ILE A 567 -7.92 8.66 -18.47
N GLU A 568 -7.35 7.83 -19.32
CA GLU A 568 -7.87 6.48 -19.61
C GLU A 568 -7.98 5.64 -18.34
N THR A 569 -6.91 5.61 -17.51
CA THR A 569 -6.91 4.87 -16.25
C THR A 569 -7.77 5.55 -15.19
N ALA A 570 -7.66 6.86 -15.07
CA ALA A 570 -8.39 7.63 -14.07
C ALA A 570 -9.93 7.55 -14.24
N LEU A 571 -10.44 7.68 -15.47
CA LEU A 571 -11.87 7.56 -15.72
C LEU A 571 -12.39 6.11 -15.56
N THR A 572 -11.56 5.12 -15.87
CA THR A 572 -11.89 3.72 -15.61
C THR A 572 -12.04 3.46 -14.11
N GLU A 573 -11.14 4.02 -13.31
CA GLU A 573 -11.21 3.95 -11.85
C GLU A 573 -12.41 4.73 -11.31
N ALA A 574 -12.70 5.92 -11.85
CA ALA A 574 -13.89 6.69 -11.48
C ALA A 574 -15.20 5.92 -11.75
N LEU A 575 -15.28 5.26 -12.90
CA LEU A 575 -16.41 4.42 -13.27
C LEU A 575 -16.59 3.25 -12.31
N TYR A 576 -15.49 2.60 -11.92
CA TYR A 576 -15.54 1.46 -11.00
C TYR A 576 -15.85 1.88 -9.56
N LEU A 577 -15.33 3.02 -9.10
CA LEU A 577 -15.69 3.60 -7.80
C LEU A 577 -17.19 3.93 -7.69
N ALA A 578 -17.83 4.34 -8.79
CA ALA A 578 -19.29 4.50 -8.82
C ALA A 578 -20.02 3.16 -8.58
N ALA A 579 -19.48 2.05 -9.09
CA ALA A 579 -20.01 0.72 -8.81
C ALA A 579 -19.73 0.27 -7.36
N LEU A 580 -18.59 0.66 -6.77
CA LEU A 580 -18.29 0.39 -5.37
C LEU A 580 -19.23 1.17 -4.43
N GLU A 581 -19.52 2.44 -4.69
CA GLU A 581 -20.53 3.20 -3.93
C GLU A 581 -21.92 2.53 -4.02
N ARG A 582 -22.33 2.07 -5.20
CA ARG A 582 -23.56 1.30 -5.38
C ARG A 582 -23.60 0.04 -4.52
N ASN A 583 -22.46 -0.57 -4.29
CA ASN A 583 -22.27 -1.79 -3.50
C ASN A 583 -21.66 -1.53 -2.12
N GLY A 584 -21.73 -0.31 -1.59
CA GLY A 584 -21.16 0.06 -0.29
C GLY A 584 -21.83 -0.62 0.92
N ASP A 585 -22.86 -1.41 0.70
CA ASP A 585 -23.45 -2.35 1.67
C ASP A 585 -22.69 -3.68 1.74
N VAL A 586 -21.92 -4.03 0.71
CA VAL A 586 -21.03 -5.20 0.62
C VAL A 586 -19.57 -4.79 0.73
N VAL A 587 -19.12 -3.83 -0.10
CA VAL A 587 -17.76 -3.29 -0.09
C VAL A 587 -17.70 -2.16 0.92
N HIS A 588 -17.09 -2.44 2.08
CA HIS A 588 -17.02 -1.47 3.15
C HIS A 588 -15.79 -0.57 3.06
N MET A 589 -14.71 -1.06 2.46
CA MET A 589 -13.44 -0.34 2.35
C MET A 589 -12.83 -0.52 0.97
N THR A 590 -12.13 0.48 0.47
CA THR A 590 -11.32 0.39 -0.76
C THR A 590 -10.12 1.33 -0.70
N SER A 591 -8.98 0.91 -1.26
CA SER A 591 -7.79 1.72 -1.39
C SER A 591 -7.01 1.41 -2.66
N TYR A 592 -6.54 2.47 -3.33
CA TYR A 592 -5.67 2.36 -4.50
C TYR A 592 -4.26 1.93 -4.09
N ALA A 593 -3.59 1.15 -4.93
CA ALA A 593 -2.22 0.69 -4.70
C ALA A 593 -1.37 0.72 -6.00
N PRO A 594 -0.06 1.05 -5.86
CA PRO A 594 0.64 1.64 -4.72
C PRO A 594 0.39 3.15 -4.59
N LEU A 595 0.73 3.72 -3.42
CA LEU A 595 0.39 5.10 -3.08
C LEU A 595 1.46 6.11 -3.49
N LEU A 596 2.72 5.85 -3.14
CA LEU A 596 3.83 6.79 -3.23
C LEU A 596 5.04 6.19 -3.94
N ALA A 597 5.68 6.95 -4.83
CA ALA A 597 6.95 6.58 -5.44
C ALA A 597 7.92 7.75 -5.52
N LYS A 598 9.13 7.55 -5.03
CA LYS A 598 10.23 8.48 -5.22
C LYS A 598 10.77 8.36 -6.65
N GLU A 599 10.86 9.48 -7.37
CA GLU A 599 11.43 9.53 -8.72
C GLU A 599 12.87 8.99 -8.72
N GLY A 600 13.20 8.17 -9.71
CA GLY A 600 14.49 7.48 -9.80
C GLY A 600 14.60 6.17 -8.99
N HIS A 601 13.64 5.88 -8.12
CA HIS A 601 13.62 4.69 -7.25
C HIS A 601 12.34 3.86 -7.40
N THR A 602 11.61 4.04 -8.49
CA THR A 602 10.36 3.35 -8.75
C THR A 602 10.62 1.92 -9.20
N GLN A 603 10.21 0.95 -8.40
CA GLN A 603 10.29 -0.49 -8.69
C GLN A 603 8.95 -1.04 -9.20
N TRP A 604 7.84 -0.49 -8.71
CA TRP A 604 6.48 -0.83 -9.10
C TRP A 604 5.74 0.43 -9.55
N ASN A 605 4.96 0.34 -10.60
CA ASN A 605 4.12 1.41 -11.14
C ASN A 605 2.82 0.86 -11.77
N PRO A 606 1.78 1.69 -12.01
CA PRO A 606 1.72 3.12 -11.70
C PRO A 606 1.46 3.37 -10.21
N ASP A 607 2.05 4.43 -9.68
CA ASP A 607 1.76 4.93 -8.33
C ASP A 607 0.77 6.10 -8.40
N LEU A 608 0.08 6.36 -7.30
CA LEU A 608 -0.89 7.44 -7.23
C LEU A 608 -0.21 8.82 -7.18
N ILE A 609 0.92 8.91 -6.48
CA ILE A 609 1.66 10.13 -6.24
C ILE A 609 3.16 9.86 -6.43
N TYR A 610 3.78 10.59 -7.36
CA TYR A 610 5.24 10.63 -7.49
C TYR A 610 5.81 11.82 -6.74
N PHE A 611 7.06 11.74 -6.31
CA PHE A 611 7.72 12.83 -5.60
C PHE A 611 9.25 12.76 -5.74
N ASN A 612 9.90 13.89 -5.49
CA ASN A 612 11.33 13.99 -5.26
C ASN A 612 11.59 14.84 -3.99
N ASN A 613 12.82 15.24 -3.75
CA ASN A 613 13.16 15.99 -2.54
C ASN A 613 12.52 17.39 -2.47
N ARG A 614 11.96 17.91 -3.57
CA ARG A 614 11.42 19.28 -3.65
C ARG A 614 9.98 19.35 -4.06
N GLU A 615 9.47 18.38 -4.80
CA GLU A 615 8.16 18.43 -5.45
C GLU A 615 7.37 17.18 -5.17
N VAL A 616 6.06 17.36 -5.04
CA VAL A 616 5.07 16.29 -5.04
C VAL A 616 4.25 16.38 -6.32
N LYS A 617 4.11 15.27 -7.04
CA LYS A 617 3.50 15.17 -8.36
C LYS A 617 2.32 14.17 -8.35
N PRO A 618 1.14 14.60 -7.88
CA PRO A 618 -0.05 13.74 -7.93
C PRO A 618 -0.42 13.42 -9.38
N THR A 619 -0.83 12.18 -9.63
CA THR A 619 -1.29 11.73 -10.94
C THR A 619 -2.76 12.11 -11.19
N THR A 620 -3.24 11.89 -12.42
CA THR A 620 -4.66 12.08 -12.76
C THR A 620 -5.56 11.16 -11.92
N GLY A 621 -5.12 9.93 -11.63
CA GLY A 621 -5.80 8.99 -10.74
C GLY A 621 -5.93 9.51 -9.30
N TYR A 622 -4.93 10.23 -8.80
CA TYR A 622 -5.01 10.87 -7.48
C TYR A 622 -6.23 11.81 -7.37
N TYR A 623 -6.50 12.60 -8.39
CA TYR A 623 -7.63 13.52 -8.36
C TYR A 623 -8.98 12.80 -8.35
N VAL A 624 -9.07 11.62 -8.97
CA VAL A 624 -10.26 10.76 -8.86
C VAL A 624 -10.44 10.30 -7.40
N GLN A 625 -9.39 9.76 -6.77
CA GLN A 625 -9.45 9.34 -5.37
C GLN A 625 -9.81 10.50 -4.45
N LYS A 626 -9.18 11.67 -4.63
CA LYS A 626 -9.45 12.89 -3.88
C LYS A 626 -10.91 13.35 -4.03
N LEU A 627 -11.44 13.36 -5.25
CA LEU A 627 -12.83 13.77 -5.51
C LEU A 627 -13.83 12.82 -4.85
N TYR A 628 -13.59 11.52 -4.87
CA TYR A 628 -14.44 10.56 -4.16
C TYR A 628 -14.33 10.72 -2.65
N GLY A 629 -13.13 10.87 -2.09
CA GLY A 629 -12.91 11.00 -0.65
C GLY A 629 -13.50 12.30 -0.07
N GLN A 630 -13.31 13.43 -0.77
CA GLN A 630 -13.87 14.72 -0.36
C GLN A 630 -15.38 14.82 -0.56
N ASN A 631 -15.94 13.97 -1.43
CA ASN A 631 -17.36 13.94 -1.79
C ASN A 631 -17.97 12.56 -1.46
N ALA A 632 -17.55 11.96 -0.37
CA ALA A 632 -18.12 10.73 0.15
C ALA A 632 -19.50 11.00 0.77
N GLY A 633 -20.38 9.99 0.70
CA GLY A 633 -21.65 9.95 1.41
C GLY A 633 -21.78 8.60 2.12
N ASN A 634 -22.74 8.49 3.03
CA ASN A 634 -23.04 7.27 3.77
C ASN A 634 -24.45 6.72 3.48
N GLU A 635 -25.16 7.36 2.58
CA GLU A 635 -26.42 6.87 2.02
C GLU A 635 -26.32 6.89 0.49
N TYR A 636 -26.51 5.74 -0.15
CA TYR A 636 -26.56 5.61 -1.59
C TYR A 636 -28.02 5.77 -2.06
N LEU A 637 -28.22 6.65 -3.03
CA LEU A 637 -29.48 6.90 -3.69
C LEU A 637 -29.47 6.20 -5.06
N PRO A 638 -30.14 5.04 -5.22
CA PRO A 638 -30.17 4.35 -6.49
C PRO A 638 -30.64 5.25 -7.61
N SER A 639 -30.05 5.09 -8.78
CA SER A 639 -30.44 5.84 -9.96
C SER A 639 -30.54 4.94 -11.19
N LYS A 640 -31.51 5.24 -12.06
CA LYS A 640 -31.67 4.57 -13.36
C LYS A 640 -31.09 5.47 -14.44
N ILE A 641 -30.15 4.93 -15.22
CA ILE A 641 -29.65 5.59 -16.42
C ILE A 641 -30.38 5.02 -17.63
N THR A 642 -31.02 5.90 -18.40
CA THR A 642 -31.71 5.56 -19.67
C THR A 642 -30.98 6.32 -20.78
N LEU A 643 -30.64 5.62 -21.87
CA LEU A 643 -29.98 6.19 -23.05
C LEU A 643 -30.91 6.11 -24.27
N ASP A 644 -30.79 7.07 -25.19
CA ASP A 644 -31.39 7.00 -26.52
C ASP A 644 -30.62 6.02 -27.44
N ASN A 645 -29.43 5.60 -27.06
CA ASN A 645 -28.61 4.59 -27.71
C ASN A 645 -28.77 3.23 -27.02
N ARG A 646 -28.98 2.16 -27.81
CA ARG A 646 -29.22 0.79 -27.32
C ARG A 646 -27.98 -0.10 -27.32
N ASP A 647 -26.83 0.41 -27.79
CA ASP A 647 -25.57 -0.33 -27.83
C ASP A 647 -25.01 -0.52 -26.40
N ASP A 648 -24.87 -1.76 -25.99
CA ASP A 648 -24.27 -2.10 -24.68
C ASP A 648 -22.85 -1.58 -24.54
N GLN A 649 -22.10 -1.47 -25.64
CA GLN A 649 -20.76 -0.91 -25.61
C GLN A 649 -20.77 0.58 -25.24
N VAL A 650 -21.77 1.32 -25.72
CA VAL A 650 -22.01 2.72 -25.33
C VAL A 650 -22.42 2.78 -23.87
N ARG A 651 -23.38 1.91 -23.46
CA ARG A 651 -23.90 1.88 -22.09
C ARG A 651 -22.84 1.63 -21.03
N LYS A 652 -21.89 0.73 -21.28
CA LYS A 652 -20.80 0.38 -20.35
C LYS A 652 -19.85 1.55 -20.05
N ARG A 653 -19.82 2.58 -20.87
CA ARG A 653 -18.91 3.72 -20.77
C ARG A 653 -19.50 4.91 -20.04
N ILE A 654 -20.70 4.77 -19.52
CA ILE A 654 -21.40 5.82 -18.76
C ILE A 654 -21.78 5.26 -17.39
N ALA A 655 -21.42 5.99 -16.34
CA ALA A 655 -21.83 5.67 -14.98
C ALA A 655 -22.33 6.90 -14.24
N ALA A 656 -23.21 6.67 -13.28
CA ALA A 656 -23.68 7.66 -12.33
C ALA A 656 -23.67 7.05 -10.92
N SER A 657 -23.25 7.83 -9.93
CA SER A 657 -23.43 7.53 -8.52
C SER A 657 -24.00 8.75 -7.82
N ILE A 658 -25.07 8.56 -7.06
CA ILE A 658 -25.69 9.61 -6.27
C ILE A 658 -25.67 9.17 -4.82
N VAL A 659 -25.03 9.97 -3.96
CA VAL A 659 -24.94 9.69 -2.53
C VAL A 659 -25.40 10.89 -1.72
N ARG A 660 -25.85 10.65 -0.50
CA ARG A 660 -26.14 11.69 0.49
C ARG A 660 -25.11 11.60 1.62
N ASP A 661 -24.56 12.72 1.98
CA ASP A 661 -23.83 12.91 3.24
C ASP A 661 -24.88 13.24 4.33
N SER A 662 -25.21 12.27 5.17
CA SER A 662 -26.26 12.41 6.17
C SER A 662 -25.93 13.46 7.25
N ALA A 663 -24.64 13.77 7.45
CA ALA A 663 -24.21 14.76 8.43
C ALA A 663 -24.49 16.19 7.96
N SER A 664 -24.27 16.50 6.69
CA SER A 664 -24.55 17.82 6.09
C SER A 664 -25.92 17.91 5.42
N GLY A 665 -26.49 16.77 5.03
CA GLY A 665 -27.67 16.67 4.19
C GLY A 665 -27.38 16.94 2.70
N ASP A 666 -26.13 17.15 2.32
CA ASP A 666 -25.73 17.41 0.94
C ASP A 666 -25.99 16.19 0.05
N VAL A 667 -26.45 16.43 -1.17
CA VAL A 667 -26.56 15.42 -2.23
C VAL A 667 -25.40 15.59 -3.20
N ILE A 668 -24.73 14.50 -3.51
CA ILE A 668 -23.55 14.49 -4.35
C ILE A 668 -23.83 13.62 -5.56
N VAL A 669 -23.80 14.22 -6.75
CA VAL A 669 -23.98 13.57 -8.04
C VAL A 669 -22.62 13.40 -8.69
N LYS A 670 -22.26 12.16 -9.02
CA LYS A 670 -21.02 11.80 -9.73
C LYS A 670 -21.39 11.20 -11.07
N LEU A 671 -20.87 11.76 -12.15
CA LEU A 671 -21.13 11.32 -13.52
C LEU A 671 -19.81 11.01 -14.23
N VAL A 672 -19.74 9.86 -14.88
CA VAL A 672 -18.56 9.41 -15.62
C VAL A 672 -18.95 9.14 -17.07
N ASN A 673 -18.15 9.66 -17.99
CA ASN A 673 -18.30 9.45 -19.43
C ASN A 673 -16.93 9.06 -20.05
N LEU A 674 -16.81 7.82 -20.48
CA LEU A 674 -15.62 7.32 -21.22
C LEU A 674 -15.80 7.37 -22.75
N LEU A 675 -16.94 7.88 -23.24
CA LEU A 675 -17.17 7.99 -24.68
C LEU A 675 -16.38 9.17 -25.29
N PRO A 676 -16.01 9.07 -26.58
CA PRO A 676 -15.37 10.15 -27.33
C PRO A 676 -16.32 11.29 -27.71
N VAL A 677 -17.57 11.24 -27.25
CA VAL A 677 -18.63 12.20 -27.52
C VAL A 677 -19.25 12.70 -26.23
N GLU A 678 -19.83 13.88 -26.28
CA GLU A 678 -20.62 14.45 -25.17
C GLU A 678 -21.89 13.64 -24.91
N VAL A 679 -22.33 13.64 -23.65
CA VAL A 679 -23.61 13.05 -23.23
C VAL A 679 -24.51 14.14 -22.70
N ASN A 680 -25.57 14.46 -23.44
CA ASN A 680 -26.60 15.41 -23.01
C ASN A 680 -27.48 14.75 -21.95
N THR A 681 -27.20 15.02 -20.69
CA THR A 681 -27.76 14.33 -19.55
C THR A 681 -28.85 15.16 -18.89
N ASN A 682 -30.07 14.65 -18.80
CA ASN A 682 -31.08 15.16 -17.91
C ASN A 682 -30.96 14.46 -16.54
N VAL A 683 -30.71 15.21 -15.48
CA VAL A 683 -30.58 14.69 -14.11
C VAL A 683 -31.90 15.01 -13.38
N ASP A 684 -32.63 13.96 -12.99
CA ASP A 684 -33.88 14.05 -12.26
C ASP A 684 -33.67 13.59 -10.81
N LEU A 685 -33.67 14.55 -9.91
CA LEU A 685 -33.48 14.40 -8.46
C LEU A 685 -34.83 14.44 -7.70
N SER A 686 -35.96 14.21 -8.39
CA SER A 686 -37.26 14.27 -7.76
C SER A 686 -37.34 13.37 -6.52
N GLY A 687 -37.89 13.90 -5.44
CA GLY A 687 -38.12 13.16 -4.19
C GLY A 687 -36.95 13.10 -3.21
N ILE A 688 -35.79 13.73 -3.51
CA ILE A 688 -34.65 13.75 -2.56
C ILE A 688 -34.81 14.82 -1.45
N GLY A 689 -35.84 15.68 -1.53
CA GLY A 689 -36.04 16.82 -0.63
C GLY A 689 -35.55 18.14 -1.23
N ALA A 690 -35.73 19.23 -0.48
CA ALA A 690 -35.39 20.56 -0.95
C ALA A 690 -33.88 20.79 -1.03
N ILE A 691 -33.39 21.29 -2.15
CA ILE A 691 -31.98 21.58 -2.43
C ILE A 691 -31.78 23.09 -2.74
N GLN A 692 -30.55 23.56 -2.60
CA GLN A 692 -30.17 24.90 -3.05
C GLN A 692 -30.08 24.95 -4.58
N SER A 693 -30.35 26.10 -5.16
CA SER A 693 -30.32 26.33 -6.62
C SER A 693 -28.91 26.47 -7.21
N SER A 694 -27.87 26.54 -6.37
CA SER A 694 -26.47 26.64 -6.79
C SER A 694 -25.70 25.45 -6.21
N ALA A 695 -24.88 24.82 -7.03
CA ALA A 695 -24.05 23.70 -6.65
C ALA A 695 -22.58 23.94 -7.01
N LYS A 696 -21.67 23.36 -6.21
CA LYS A 696 -20.26 23.28 -6.54
C LYS A 696 -20.08 22.16 -7.55
N ARG A 697 -19.37 22.45 -8.66
CA ARG A 697 -19.05 21.48 -9.69
C ARG A 697 -17.53 21.35 -9.85
N THR A 698 -17.06 20.10 -9.97
CA THR A 698 -15.67 19.81 -10.32
C THR A 698 -15.64 18.86 -11.50
N VAL A 699 -14.87 19.18 -12.53
CA VAL A 699 -14.76 18.42 -13.77
C VAL A 699 -13.31 18.05 -14.06
N LEU A 700 -13.08 16.75 -14.27
CA LEU A 700 -11.83 16.22 -14.80
C LEU A 700 -12.12 15.71 -16.22
N THR A 701 -11.48 16.28 -17.23
CA THR A 701 -11.70 15.92 -18.64
C THR A 701 -10.45 16.11 -19.49
N GLY A 702 -10.30 15.32 -20.55
CA GLY A 702 -9.18 15.37 -21.48
C GLY A 702 -9.25 14.20 -22.48
N LYS A 703 -8.31 14.12 -23.39
CA LYS A 703 -8.17 12.94 -24.24
C LYS A 703 -7.59 11.78 -23.40
N PRO A 704 -7.80 10.51 -23.79
CA PRO A 704 -7.37 9.34 -23.03
C PRO A 704 -5.91 9.35 -22.57
N ALA A 705 -4.99 9.88 -23.40
CA ALA A 705 -3.56 9.94 -23.10
C ALA A 705 -3.13 11.17 -22.27
N ASP A 706 -4.03 12.12 -22.03
CA ASP A 706 -3.73 13.37 -21.33
C ASP A 706 -3.63 13.15 -19.81
N THR A 707 -3.00 14.10 -19.13
CA THR A 707 -2.89 14.16 -17.65
C THR A 707 -3.38 15.51 -17.12
N PRO A 708 -4.66 15.85 -17.33
CA PRO A 708 -5.21 17.14 -16.90
C PRO A 708 -5.39 17.22 -15.39
N LEU A 709 -5.55 18.46 -14.92
CA LEU A 709 -6.02 18.78 -13.58
C LEU A 709 -7.54 19.01 -13.59
N PRO A 710 -8.25 18.69 -12.49
CA PRO A 710 -9.66 19.03 -12.39
C PRO A 710 -9.88 20.53 -12.32
N VAL A 711 -10.99 21.00 -12.90
CA VAL A 711 -11.44 22.38 -12.87
C VAL A 711 -12.67 22.50 -11.99
N GLU A 712 -12.70 23.48 -11.12
CA GLU A 712 -13.77 23.73 -10.17
C GLU A 712 -14.50 25.03 -10.49
N ASP A 713 -15.83 24.98 -10.47
CA ASP A 713 -16.70 26.13 -10.62
C ASP A 713 -18.05 25.92 -9.88
N THR A 714 -19.00 26.81 -10.13
CA THR A 714 -20.38 26.68 -9.65
C THR A 714 -21.34 26.63 -10.83
N MET A 715 -22.44 25.89 -10.65
CA MET A 715 -23.52 25.81 -11.62
C MET A 715 -24.88 25.96 -10.96
N GLU A 716 -25.85 26.39 -11.74
CA GLU A 716 -27.26 26.36 -11.32
C GLU A 716 -27.80 24.95 -11.43
N VAL A 717 -28.58 24.55 -10.45
CA VAL A 717 -29.24 23.27 -10.36
C VAL A 717 -30.69 23.45 -9.90
N ALA A 718 -31.52 22.50 -10.25
CA ALA A 718 -32.90 22.40 -9.78
C ALA A 718 -33.22 20.93 -9.50
N GLU A 719 -34.42 20.61 -9.05
CA GLU A 719 -34.88 19.23 -8.89
C GLU A 719 -34.69 18.41 -10.19
N LYS A 720 -34.87 19.07 -11.35
CA LYS A 720 -34.49 18.53 -12.67
C LYS A 720 -33.66 19.56 -13.41
N PHE A 721 -32.54 19.13 -13.93
CA PHE A 721 -31.66 20.00 -14.69
C PHE A 721 -30.95 19.25 -15.82
N ASP A 722 -30.62 19.97 -16.87
CA ASP A 722 -29.84 19.45 -17.98
C ASP A 722 -28.35 19.73 -17.74
N TYR A 723 -27.53 18.74 -18.03
CA TYR A 723 -26.09 18.84 -17.96
C TYR A 723 -25.41 18.19 -19.17
N GLN A 724 -24.61 18.99 -19.88
CA GLN A 724 -23.77 18.51 -20.97
C GLN A 724 -22.51 17.88 -20.39
N LEU A 725 -22.50 16.57 -20.22
CA LEU A 725 -21.38 15.79 -19.69
C LEU A 725 -20.30 15.68 -20.77
N PRO A 726 -19.11 16.27 -20.60
CA PRO A 726 -18.08 16.29 -21.63
C PRO A 726 -17.62 14.89 -22.06
N ALA A 727 -17.09 14.79 -23.27
CA ALA A 727 -16.39 13.58 -23.71
C ALA A 727 -15.21 13.29 -22.76
N TYR A 728 -14.95 12.03 -22.47
CA TYR A 728 -13.88 11.59 -21.58
C TYR A 728 -13.80 12.42 -20.29
N SER A 729 -14.83 12.33 -19.46
CA SER A 729 -14.92 13.16 -18.26
C SER A 729 -15.40 12.43 -17.02
N PHE A 730 -14.99 12.95 -15.87
CA PHE A 730 -15.56 12.69 -14.55
C PHE A 730 -16.01 14.01 -13.95
N THR A 731 -17.30 14.10 -13.60
CA THR A 731 -17.91 15.29 -13.02
C THR A 731 -18.47 14.96 -11.64
N VAL A 732 -18.17 15.81 -10.67
CA VAL A 732 -18.77 15.80 -9.32
C VAL A 732 -19.55 17.07 -9.12
N ILE A 733 -20.83 16.95 -8.76
CA ILE A 733 -21.73 18.06 -8.44
C ILE A 733 -22.20 17.88 -7.00
N ARG A 734 -21.75 18.77 -6.09
CA ARG A 734 -22.17 18.78 -4.69
C ARG A 734 -23.24 19.83 -4.48
N ILE A 735 -24.43 19.40 -4.11
CA ILE A 735 -25.64 20.19 -3.95
C ILE A 735 -25.96 20.28 -2.46
N LYS A 736 -26.01 21.47 -1.91
CA LYS A 736 -26.35 21.65 -0.50
C LYS A 736 -27.85 21.47 -0.27
N LYS A 737 -28.20 20.89 0.88
CA LYS A 737 -29.59 20.89 1.37
C LYS A 737 -30.07 22.34 1.49
N ALA A 738 -31.32 22.62 1.10
CA ALA A 738 -31.91 23.92 1.33
C ALA A 738 -32.04 24.18 2.84
N ASN A 739 -31.80 25.42 3.27
CA ASN A 739 -32.08 25.79 4.64
C ASN A 739 -33.59 25.70 4.91
N GLU A 740 -33.95 25.03 5.97
CA GLU A 740 -35.33 25.07 6.47
C GLU A 740 -35.65 26.53 6.84
N LYS A 741 -36.70 27.11 6.20
CA LYS A 741 -37.15 28.46 6.47
C LYS A 741 -37.78 28.56 7.84
#